data_098b31f910765507a9335ca9711309a8
#
_entry.id   098b31f910765507a9335ca9711309a8
#
_cell.length_a   1.000
_cell.length_b   1.000
_cell.length_c   1.000
_cell.angle_alpha   90.00
_cell.angle_beta   90.00
_cell.angle_gamma   90.00
#
_symmetry.space_group_name_H-M   'P 1'
#
loop_
_entity.id
_entity.type
_entity.pdbx_description
1 polymer ?
#
loop_
_entity_poly.entity_id
_entity_poly.type
_entity_poly.pdbx_seq_one_letter_code
_entity_poly.pdbx_strand_id
1 'polypeptide(L)'
;MMKINIPEQTPMSMSGSSVLSSIQNNSMSTIDLMIRESLQNSLDAGIDNIGIYRSVDVNYTIGKFTKTNLTNELEGISVDLKNKIKETECSFISIEDKNTVGLNGKIKYSDAKEKYGNFRKLVYEIAKPQTKEDAGGSWGYGKTVYFRVGIGLVVFYTRFKENGEYIERLACTYIEDETKYNSLLHNIKRNDRGIAWFGDEQNGSPYPIENHDYISNFLKIFDLRCYAGRETGTKIIIPFINKKELLNDINYKKEYWNNNCFWKDNFEETLENSILQWYAPRINNKNYKEMFDKPFLKVYINNQKIKFNDDENYFFKVISELYNLALLNNYNISYNPDINHILDYDVKTVKYSKLKGQNSGSIAFCKIPIKSFELSPYTYIGIENNTSNGNRPIIGFCRKPGMIVDYQISNKWADKIPNTPEDEILIGIFVLNSNAIFKDYFKLELYIRKSEMADHNAWDDVYIEEKNYGKVVATICKNTKKIIQDSLKENELNKPRRIIGISQKLGKLFLPTIGYGSTPQTGIKPKPKERSTITRSRNGSTLKTGNVININNTLSSIDFELNLLNHNASIDISILGIGNLNTWNNLMNKDNTIQKKAFPINIKQIQISTISINKGSNELRIPVDIKDNYLYDELEITLKGDEINNSSIVFKNHGNNKILIEGKITLETQDKGFVYSRKLTKGGE
;
A
#
# COMPACT_ATOMS: atom_id res chain seq x y z
N MET A 1 3.68 18.37 -42.16
CA MET A 1 2.50 17.58 -41.77
C MET A 1 2.88 16.10 -41.82
N MET A 2 2.59 15.36 -40.76
CA MET A 2 2.83 13.94 -40.61
C MET A 2 1.77 13.13 -41.36
N LYS A 3 2.17 12.11 -42.11
CA LYS A 3 1.27 11.19 -42.79
C LYS A 3 0.62 10.24 -41.81
N ILE A 4 -0.67 9.96 -42.01
CA ILE A 4 -1.40 9.00 -41.19
C ILE A 4 -1.31 7.58 -41.78
N ASN A 5 -1.10 6.61 -40.91
CA ASN A 5 -1.19 5.18 -41.24
C ASN A 5 -2.19 4.52 -40.30
N ILE A 6 -3.28 3.96 -40.85
CA ILE A 6 -4.35 3.30 -40.11
C ILE A 6 -4.40 1.85 -40.52
N PRO A 7 -4.03 0.90 -39.63
CA PRO A 7 -4.12 -0.52 -39.94
C PRO A 7 -5.58 -0.99 -40.04
N GLU A 8 -5.81 -1.97 -40.87
CA GLU A 8 -7.13 -2.60 -40.96
C GLU A 8 -7.41 -3.52 -39.76
N GLN A 9 -8.68 -3.56 -39.35
CA GLN A 9 -9.13 -4.54 -38.40
C GLN A 9 -9.24 -5.92 -39.06
N THR A 10 -8.43 -6.85 -38.60
CA THR A 10 -8.47 -8.25 -39.02
C THR A 10 -8.90 -9.14 -37.86
N PRO A 11 -9.47 -10.34 -38.09
CA PRO A 11 -9.76 -11.27 -37.00
C PRO A 11 -8.55 -11.47 -36.07
N MET A 12 -8.76 -11.45 -34.76
CA MET A 12 -7.74 -11.56 -33.71
C MET A 12 -6.71 -10.41 -33.62
N SER A 13 -6.90 -9.29 -34.34
CA SER A 13 -6.08 -8.10 -34.15
C SER A 13 -6.51 -7.36 -32.88
N MET A 14 -5.56 -6.78 -32.15
CA MET A 14 -5.89 -5.92 -31.00
C MET A 14 -6.53 -4.62 -31.48
N SER A 15 -7.62 -4.23 -30.82
CA SER A 15 -8.29 -2.94 -31.02
C SER A 15 -7.84 -1.89 -30.01
N GLY A 16 -8.11 -0.63 -30.26
CA GLY A 16 -7.82 0.47 -29.35
C GLY A 16 -8.58 0.34 -28.03
N SER A 17 -9.87 -0.04 -28.10
CA SER A 17 -10.68 -0.33 -26.91
C SER A 17 -10.07 -1.44 -26.04
N SER A 18 -9.58 -2.53 -26.67
CA SER A 18 -8.88 -3.60 -25.96
C SER A 18 -7.58 -3.13 -25.32
N VAL A 19 -6.81 -2.26 -25.98
CA VAL A 19 -5.59 -1.66 -25.43
C VAL A 19 -5.93 -0.78 -24.24
N LEU A 20 -6.90 0.11 -24.37
CA LEU A 20 -7.32 1.02 -23.30
C LEU A 20 -7.92 0.29 -22.09
N SER A 21 -8.66 -0.81 -22.34
CA SER A 21 -9.26 -1.61 -21.27
C SER A 21 -8.27 -2.50 -20.54
N SER A 22 -7.22 -3.00 -21.23
CA SER A 22 -6.19 -3.84 -20.61
C SER A 22 -5.41 -3.17 -19.47
N ILE A 23 -5.51 -1.84 -19.34
CA ILE A 23 -4.87 -1.01 -18.33
C ILE A 23 -5.89 -0.39 -17.37
N GLN A 24 -7.15 -0.75 -17.46
CA GLN A 24 -8.12 -0.31 -16.45
C GLN A 24 -7.75 -0.91 -15.09
N ASN A 25 -6.93 -0.17 -14.37
CA ASN A 25 -6.60 -0.47 -13.00
C ASN A 25 -7.52 0.35 -12.09
N ASN A 26 -8.28 -0.36 -11.26
CA ASN A 26 -9.18 0.27 -10.31
C ASN A 26 -8.48 0.66 -9.00
N SER A 27 -7.22 0.24 -8.80
CA SER A 27 -6.49 0.39 -7.53
C SER A 27 -5.44 1.50 -7.53
N MET A 28 -4.91 1.90 -8.71
CA MET A 28 -3.86 2.91 -8.82
C MET A 28 -4.26 4.04 -9.77
N SER A 29 -3.88 5.28 -9.43
CA SER A 29 -4.20 6.45 -10.25
C SER A 29 -3.42 6.45 -11.57
N THR A 30 -3.96 7.13 -12.59
CA THR A 30 -3.29 7.30 -13.89
C THR A 30 -1.96 8.05 -13.74
N ILE A 31 -1.89 9.03 -12.82
CA ILE A 31 -0.65 9.77 -12.51
C ILE A 31 0.38 8.82 -11.90
N ASP A 32 0.01 8.04 -10.88
CA ASP A 32 0.93 7.11 -10.23
C ASP A 32 1.48 6.07 -11.22
N LEU A 33 0.61 5.50 -12.07
CA LEU A 33 1.02 4.56 -13.11
C LEU A 33 1.98 5.21 -14.13
N MET A 34 1.67 6.43 -14.60
CA MET A 34 2.53 7.17 -15.52
C MET A 34 3.92 7.40 -14.92
N ILE A 35 4.01 7.82 -13.66
CA ILE A 35 5.27 8.04 -12.95
C ILE A 35 6.05 6.74 -12.83
N ARG A 36 5.41 5.68 -12.37
CA ARG A 36 6.07 4.37 -12.14
C ARG A 36 6.67 3.83 -13.43
N GLU A 37 5.89 3.84 -14.51
CA GLU A 37 6.32 3.33 -15.81
C GLU A 37 7.39 4.22 -16.47
N SER A 38 7.21 5.54 -16.44
CA SER A 38 8.16 6.44 -17.11
C SER A 38 9.53 6.41 -16.44
N LEU A 39 9.60 6.47 -15.11
CA LEU A 39 10.86 6.42 -14.39
C LEU A 39 11.54 5.05 -14.49
N GLN A 40 10.75 3.96 -14.48
CA GLN A 40 11.28 2.62 -14.69
C GLN A 40 11.88 2.46 -16.09
N ASN A 41 11.15 2.88 -17.14
CA ASN A 41 11.63 2.79 -18.52
C ASN A 41 12.89 3.63 -18.71
N SER A 42 12.97 4.82 -18.12
CA SER A 42 14.16 5.67 -18.18
C SER A 42 15.36 5.04 -17.46
N LEU A 43 15.16 4.42 -16.30
CA LEU A 43 16.21 3.71 -15.57
C LEU A 43 16.71 2.45 -16.32
N ASP A 44 15.78 1.70 -16.93
CA ASP A 44 16.11 0.51 -17.73
C ASP A 44 16.86 0.87 -19.02
N ALA A 45 16.65 2.08 -19.55
CA ALA A 45 17.35 2.66 -20.70
C ALA A 45 18.65 3.39 -20.31
N GLY A 46 18.97 3.49 -19.03
CA GLY A 46 20.20 4.13 -18.55
C GLY A 46 21.45 3.52 -19.17
N ILE A 47 22.42 4.37 -19.53
CA ILE A 47 23.68 3.93 -20.10
C ILE A 47 24.55 3.32 -19.00
N ASP A 48 24.85 2.06 -19.06
CA ASP A 48 25.85 1.36 -18.23
C ASP A 48 27.26 1.65 -18.76
N ASN A 49 28.27 1.72 -17.91
CA ASN A 49 29.69 1.98 -18.25
C ASN A 49 30.08 3.43 -18.58
N ILE A 50 30.57 4.19 -17.54
CA ILE A 50 30.30 5.54 -17.74
C ILE A 50 31.22 6.44 -16.98
N GLY A 51 32.33 6.67 -17.59
CA GLY A 51 33.22 7.74 -17.14
C GLY A 51 32.56 9.13 -17.13
N ILE A 52 31.54 9.36 -17.94
CA ILE A 52 30.97 10.70 -18.18
C ILE A 52 29.59 10.88 -17.54
N TYR A 53 28.69 9.89 -17.64
CA TYR A 53 27.30 10.03 -17.16
C TYR A 53 27.10 9.28 -15.85
N ARG A 54 26.88 10.01 -14.76
CA ARG A 54 26.66 9.46 -13.41
C ARG A 54 25.20 9.28 -13.05
N SER A 55 24.28 9.87 -13.83
CA SER A 55 22.85 9.87 -13.54
C SER A 55 22.02 9.73 -14.82
N VAL A 56 20.86 9.12 -14.68
CA VAL A 56 19.72 9.31 -15.59
C VAL A 56 18.96 10.52 -15.10
N ASP A 57 18.76 11.49 -15.95
CA ASP A 57 18.05 12.74 -15.64
C ASP A 57 16.68 12.68 -16.31
N VAL A 58 15.60 12.80 -15.53
CA VAL A 58 14.21 12.80 -16.05
C VAL A 58 13.54 14.11 -15.70
N ASN A 59 12.96 14.78 -16.69
CA ASN A 59 12.26 16.04 -16.51
C ASN A 59 10.81 15.94 -16.98
N TYR A 60 9.88 16.27 -16.11
CA TYR A 60 8.46 16.41 -16.41
C TYR A 60 8.18 17.89 -16.70
N THR A 61 7.88 18.22 -17.97
CA THR A 61 7.50 19.58 -18.36
C THR A 61 6.00 19.65 -18.52
N ILE A 62 5.37 20.54 -17.76
CA ILE A 62 3.94 20.82 -17.82
C ILE A 62 3.78 22.18 -18.44
N GLY A 63 3.13 22.25 -19.59
CA GLY A 63 3.01 23.50 -20.34
C GLY A 63 1.69 23.61 -21.07
N LYS A 64 1.61 24.66 -21.90
CA LYS A 64 0.49 24.95 -22.77
C LYS A 64 0.95 25.08 -24.21
N PHE A 65 0.06 24.80 -25.14
CA PHE A 65 0.31 24.91 -26.56
C PHE A 65 -0.96 25.33 -27.30
N THR A 66 -0.78 25.98 -28.46
CA THR A 66 -1.89 26.38 -29.33
C THR A 66 -2.38 25.15 -30.12
N LYS A 67 -3.64 24.80 -29.94
CA LYS A 67 -4.30 23.63 -30.56
C LYS A 67 -4.05 23.54 -32.07
N THR A 68 -4.24 24.66 -32.79
CA THR A 68 -4.13 24.68 -34.26
C THR A 68 -2.73 24.32 -34.74
N ASN A 69 -1.68 24.66 -34.01
CA ASN A 69 -0.31 24.34 -34.40
C ASN A 69 -0.08 22.82 -34.45
N LEU A 70 -0.56 22.08 -33.45
CA LEU A 70 -0.44 20.62 -33.42
C LEU A 70 -1.39 19.95 -34.41
N THR A 71 -2.66 20.36 -34.44
CA THR A 71 -3.66 19.68 -35.29
C THR A 71 -3.34 19.83 -36.77
N ASN A 72 -2.71 20.95 -37.21
CA ASN A 72 -2.26 21.12 -38.58
C ASN A 72 -1.16 20.12 -38.99
N GLU A 73 -0.43 19.52 -38.05
CA GLU A 73 0.60 18.54 -38.30
C GLU A 73 0.07 17.10 -38.46
N LEU A 74 -1.21 16.86 -38.16
CA LEU A 74 -1.82 15.52 -38.13
C LEU A 74 -2.75 15.34 -39.34
N GLU A 75 -2.27 14.63 -40.35
CA GLU A 75 -3.08 14.30 -41.55
C GLU A 75 -4.34 13.56 -41.18
N GLY A 76 -5.45 13.84 -41.88
CA GLY A 76 -6.72 13.11 -41.76
C GLY A 76 -7.58 13.50 -40.58
N ILE A 77 -7.02 13.71 -39.39
CA ILE A 77 -7.80 14.02 -38.16
C ILE A 77 -7.83 15.53 -37.82
N SER A 78 -7.14 16.36 -38.56
CA SER A 78 -6.95 17.79 -38.24
C SER A 78 -8.26 18.51 -37.96
N VAL A 79 -9.25 18.38 -38.85
CA VAL A 79 -10.54 19.10 -38.76
C VAL A 79 -11.38 18.58 -37.62
N ASP A 80 -11.54 17.26 -37.53
CA ASP A 80 -12.38 16.62 -36.50
C ASP A 80 -11.80 16.84 -35.10
N LEU A 81 -10.47 16.77 -34.96
CA LEU A 81 -9.77 17.06 -33.70
C LEU A 81 -9.94 18.52 -33.28
N LYS A 82 -9.86 19.49 -34.24
CA LYS A 82 -10.14 20.90 -33.96
C LYS A 82 -11.55 21.12 -33.45
N ASN A 83 -12.53 20.43 -34.03
CA ASN A 83 -13.94 20.56 -33.65
C ASN A 83 -14.23 19.89 -32.30
N LYS A 84 -13.59 18.75 -32.00
CA LYS A 84 -13.76 18.00 -30.76
C LYS A 84 -13.23 18.75 -29.54
N ILE A 85 -12.08 19.43 -29.68
CA ILE A 85 -11.47 20.24 -28.63
C ILE A 85 -11.96 21.67 -28.72
N LYS A 86 -12.62 22.18 -27.68
CA LYS A 86 -13.19 23.55 -27.69
C LYS A 86 -12.14 24.61 -27.39
N GLU A 87 -11.19 24.33 -26.54
CA GLU A 87 -10.13 25.23 -26.09
C GLU A 87 -9.16 25.54 -27.23
N THR A 88 -8.70 26.81 -27.35
CA THR A 88 -7.64 27.22 -28.29
C THR A 88 -6.25 26.95 -27.72
N GLU A 89 -6.08 27.16 -26.43
CA GLU A 89 -4.86 26.87 -25.68
C GLU A 89 -5.08 25.60 -24.83
N CYS A 90 -4.28 24.58 -25.05
CA CYS A 90 -4.42 23.28 -24.42
C CYS A 90 -3.20 22.94 -23.56
N SER A 91 -3.39 22.13 -22.53
CA SER A 91 -2.31 21.68 -21.67
C SER A 91 -1.65 20.40 -22.19
N PHE A 92 -0.35 20.26 -21.92
CA PHE A 92 0.40 19.04 -22.20
C PHE A 92 1.31 18.68 -21.02
N ILE A 93 1.75 17.44 -20.99
CA ILE A 93 2.88 16.97 -20.18
C ILE A 93 3.90 16.33 -21.10
N SER A 94 5.18 16.67 -20.91
CA SER A 94 6.31 16.00 -21.57
C SER A 94 7.18 15.32 -20.54
N ILE A 95 7.56 14.08 -20.82
CA ILE A 95 8.49 13.30 -20.02
C ILE A 95 9.77 13.16 -20.85
N GLU A 96 10.82 13.84 -20.42
CA GLU A 96 12.12 13.85 -21.07
C GLU A 96 13.12 13.06 -20.23
N ASP A 97 13.76 12.04 -20.79
CA ASP A 97 14.94 11.44 -20.18
C ASP A 97 16.23 11.86 -20.90
N LYS A 98 17.34 11.90 -20.15
CA LYS A 98 18.69 12.14 -20.66
C LYS A 98 19.68 11.13 -20.08
N ASN A 99 20.78 10.97 -20.80
CA ASN A 99 21.82 9.99 -20.45
C ASN A 99 21.30 8.56 -20.53
N THR A 100 20.40 8.31 -21.46
CA THR A 100 19.85 7.00 -21.80
C THR A 100 20.26 6.60 -23.22
N VAL A 101 20.10 5.34 -23.54
CA VAL A 101 20.43 4.83 -24.91
C VAL A 101 19.46 5.34 -25.96
N GLY A 102 18.38 6.01 -25.57
CA GLY A 102 17.29 6.42 -26.44
C GLY A 102 16.56 5.23 -27.09
N LEU A 103 15.67 5.51 -28.02
CA LEU A 103 14.92 4.49 -28.76
C LEU A 103 15.69 4.04 -30.02
N ASN A 104 16.79 3.33 -29.78
CA ASN A 104 17.70 2.87 -30.83
C ASN A 104 17.19 1.62 -31.59
N GLY A 105 17.96 1.20 -32.58
CA GLY A 105 17.78 -0.03 -33.34
C GLY A 105 16.88 0.10 -34.57
N LYS A 106 16.77 -0.99 -35.32
CA LYS A 106 16.13 -1.03 -36.64
C LYS A 106 14.61 -0.88 -36.55
N ILE A 107 14.03 -0.15 -37.49
CA ILE A 107 12.58 0.01 -37.68
C ILE A 107 12.02 -1.15 -38.51
N LYS A 108 12.73 -1.58 -39.55
CA LYS A 108 12.33 -2.66 -40.45
C LYS A 108 13.18 -3.91 -40.23
N TYR A 109 12.60 -5.06 -40.50
CA TYR A 109 13.35 -6.32 -40.57
C TYR A 109 13.98 -6.52 -41.93
N SER A 110 15.23 -6.95 -41.94
CA SER A 110 15.83 -7.56 -43.10
C SER A 110 15.81 -9.10 -43.03
N ASP A 111 15.69 -9.69 -41.82
CA ASP A 111 15.67 -11.12 -41.57
C ASP A 111 14.75 -11.45 -40.38
N ALA A 112 14.06 -12.61 -40.43
CA ALA A 112 13.17 -13.10 -39.38
C ALA A 112 13.87 -13.38 -38.03
N LYS A 113 15.19 -13.45 -37.99
CA LYS A 113 16.03 -13.66 -36.80
C LYS A 113 16.44 -12.35 -36.10
N GLU A 114 16.21 -11.18 -36.75
CA GLU A 114 16.58 -9.91 -36.14
C GLU A 114 15.59 -9.50 -35.04
N LYS A 115 16.12 -9.00 -33.93
CA LYS A 115 15.29 -8.44 -32.84
C LYS A 115 14.81 -7.03 -33.20
N TYR A 116 13.58 -6.72 -32.89
CA TYR A 116 13.02 -5.37 -33.03
C TYR A 116 13.83 -4.33 -32.25
N GLY A 117 14.07 -3.16 -32.83
CA GLY A 117 14.62 -2.00 -32.16
C GLY A 117 13.69 -1.44 -31.10
N ASN A 118 14.24 -0.65 -30.17
CA ASN A 118 13.50 -0.07 -29.05
C ASN A 118 12.42 0.92 -29.53
N PHE A 119 12.69 1.69 -30.60
CA PHE A 119 11.69 2.59 -31.18
C PHE A 119 10.45 1.82 -31.65
N ARG A 120 10.65 0.77 -32.44
CA ARG A 120 9.55 -0.05 -32.93
C ARG A 120 8.75 -0.68 -31.78
N LYS A 121 9.43 -1.21 -30.78
CA LYS A 121 8.78 -1.82 -29.59
C LYS A 121 7.93 -0.84 -28.79
N LEU A 122 8.38 0.40 -28.65
CA LEU A 122 7.64 1.41 -27.88
C LEU A 122 6.52 2.03 -28.68
N VAL A 123 6.76 2.39 -29.96
CA VAL A 123 5.87 3.23 -30.77
C VAL A 123 4.89 2.40 -31.59
N TYR A 124 5.34 1.31 -32.24
CA TYR A 124 4.55 0.57 -33.22
C TYR A 124 4.02 -0.78 -32.73
N GLU A 125 4.61 -1.35 -31.70
CA GLU A 125 4.22 -2.67 -31.19
C GLU A 125 3.54 -2.55 -29.83
N ILE A 126 2.35 -3.13 -29.68
CA ILE A 126 1.61 -3.15 -28.43
C ILE A 126 1.81 -4.51 -27.76
N ALA A 127 1.90 -4.54 -26.42
CA ALA A 127 1.95 -5.77 -25.60
C ALA A 127 3.16 -6.71 -25.85
N LYS A 128 4.32 -6.18 -26.28
CA LYS A 128 5.55 -7.00 -26.34
C LYS A 128 6.43 -6.78 -25.12
N PRO A 129 6.69 -7.82 -24.29
CA PRO A 129 7.51 -7.71 -23.09
C PRO A 129 8.98 -7.43 -23.42
N GLN A 130 9.66 -6.76 -22.49
CA GLN A 130 11.12 -6.59 -22.57
C GLN A 130 11.83 -7.88 -22.20
N THR A 131 12.92 -8.21 -22.90
CA THR A 131 13.68 -9.46 -22.74
C THR A 131 14.92 -9.32 -21.86
N LYS A 132 15.27 -8.11 -21.34
CA LYS A 132 16.42 -7.93 -20.44
C LYS A 132 16.12 -8.58 -19.08
N GLU A 133 17.02 -9.43 -18.57
CA GLU A 133 16.88 -10.10 -17.27
C GLU A 133 16.82 -9.12 -16.08
N ASP A 134 17.50 -7.99 -16.16
CA ASP A 134 17.56 -6.96 -15.11
C ASP A 134 16.53 -5.81 -15.30
N ALA A 135 15.69 -5.87 -16.34
CA ALA A 135 14.68 -4.82 -16.58
C ALA A 135 13.56 -4.87 -15.52
N GLY A 136 13.13 -3.71 -15.07
CA GLY A 136 12.04 -3.58 -14.08
C GLY A 136 10.68 -4.03 -14.63
N GLY A 137 10.39 -3.79 -15.92
CA GLY A 137 9.12 -4.10 -16.58
C GLY A 137 8.95 -5.56 -16.98
N SER A 138 7.80 -6.17 -16.63
CA SER A 138 7.54 -7.61 -16.86
C SER A 138 6.54 -7.92 -17.97
N TRP A 139 5.57 -7.03 -18.27
CA TRP A 139 4.38 -7.37 -19.05
C TRP A 139 4.28 -6.65 -20.42
N GLY A 140 5.04 -5.58 -20.66
CA GLY A 140 5.01 -4.83 -21.94
C GLY A 140 3.76 -3.98 -22.16
N TYR A 141 2.88 -3.88 -21.18
CA TYR A 141 1.66 -3.05 -21.23
C TYR A 141 1.85 -1.66 -20.58
N GLY A 142 2.90 -1.44 -19.81
CA GLY A 142 3.09 -0.21 -19.05
C GLY A 142 3.07 1.06 -19.89
N LYS A 143 3.68 1.01 -21.10
CA LYS A 143 3.68 2.14 -22.04
C LYS A 143 2.28 2.62 -22.46
N THR A 144 1.27 1.78 -22.31
CA THR A 144 -0.10 2.11 -22.74
C THR A 144 -0.77 3.10 -21.79
N VAL A 145 -0.22 3.32 -20.57
CA VAL A 145 -0.71 4.35 -19.64
C VAL A 145 -0.63 5.75 -20.26
N TYR A 146 0.38 6.03 -21.10
CA TYR A 146 0.53 7.36 -21.72
C TYR A 146 -0.68 7.76 -22.57
N PHE A 147 -1.36 6.78 -23.19
CA PHE A 147 -2.57 7.04 -24.00
C PHE A 147 -3.79 7.41 -23.15
N ARG A 148 -3.76 7.15 -21.84
CA ARG A 148 -4.86 7.48 -20.92
C ARG A 148 -4.67 8.81 -20.19
N VAL A 149 -3.47 9.36 -20.20
CA VAL A 149 -3.16 10.66 -19.55
C VAL A 149 -3.80 11.83 -20.30
N GLY A 150 -3.88 11.73 -21.64
CA GLY A 150 -4.55 12.69 -22.51
C GLY A 150 -5.70 12.08 -23.28
N ILE A 151 -5.88 12.51 -24.52
CA ILE A 151 -6.97 12.06 -25.41
C ILE A 151 -6.63 10.80 -26.24
N GLY A 152 -5.55 10.09 -25.89
CA GLY A 152 -5.06 8.95 -26.66
C GLY A 152 -3.97 9.28 -27.69
N LEU A 153 -3.58 10.54 -27.84
CA LEU A 153 -2.47 10.97 -28.70
C LEU A 153 -1.18 11.08 -27.90
N VAL A 154 -0.12 10.43 -28.37
CA VAL A 154 1.21 10.47 -27.76
C VAL A 154 2.26 10.70 -28.83
N VAL A 155 3.16 11.64 -28.59
CA VAL A 155 4.28 11.98 -29.46
C VAL A 155 5.56 11.40 -28.86
N PHE A 156 6.36 10.74 -29.68
CA PHE A 156 7.64 10.15 -29.31
C PHE A 156 8.75 10.81 -30.14
N TYR A 157 9.65 11.50 -29.46
CA TYR A 157 10.90 12.00 -30.04
C TYR A 157 12.06 11.34 -29.32
N THR A 158 13.08 10.91 -30.05
CA THR A 158 14.29 10.32 -29.49
C THR A 158 15.53 10.74 -30.27
N ARG A 159 16.65 10.80 -29.57
CA ARG A 159 17.99 10.94 -30.16
C ARG A 159 18.89 9.89 -29.53
N PHE A 160 19.57 9.12 -30.37
CA PHE A 160 20.48 8.06 -29.97
C PHE A 160 21.75 8.06 -30.84
N LYS A 161 22.76 7.33 -30.37
CA LYS A 161 24.02 7.18 -31.11
C LYS A 161 24.11 5.76 -31.68
N GLU A 162 24.34 5.64 -32.98
CA GLU A 162 24.52 4.39 -33.70
C GLU A 162 25.67 4.54 -34.69
N ASN A 163 26.64 3.61 -34.71
CA ASN A 163 27.80 3.63 -35.58
C ASN A 163 28.62 4.94 -35.60
N GLY A 164 28.61 5.66 -34.45
CA GLY A 164 29.33 6.92 -34.32
C GLY A 164 28.51 8.17 -34.62
N GLU A 165 27.38 8.05 -35.31
CA GLU A 165 26.47 9.13 -35.70
C GLU A 165 25.30 9.28 -34.73
N TYR A 166 24.74 10.49 -34.66
CA TYR A 166 23.53 10.77 -33.88
C TYR A 166 22.32 10.77 -34.83
N ILE A 167 21.35 9.90 -34.51
CA ILE A 167 20.10 9.75 -35.26
C ILE A 167 18.96 10.28 -34.43
N GLU A 168 18.06 11.04 -35.06
CA GLU A 168 16.83 11.55 -34.44
C GLU A 168 15.61 10.89 -35.10
N ARG A 169 14.57 10.64 -34.29
CA ARG A 169 13.31 10.07 -34.76
C ARG A 169 12.14 10.72 -34.07
N LEU A 170 11.10 11.03 -34.84
CA LEU A 170 9.84 11.58 -34.36
C LEU A 170 8.68 10.81 -34.96
N ALA A 171 7.73 10.39 -34.15
CA ALA A 171 6.46 9.84 -34.59
C ALA A 171 5.37 10.08 -33.53
N CYS A 172 4.10 10.00 -33.93
CA CYS A 172 2.98 10.00 -33.01
C CYS A 172 2.20 8.69 -33.12
N THR A 173 1.59 8.29 -32.00
CA THR A 173 0.62 7.18 -31.96
C THR A 173 -0.68 7.73 -31.38
N TYR A 174 -1.78 7.38 -32.00
CA TYR A 174 -3.11 7.70 -31.53
C TYR A 174 -3.88 6.40 -31.27
N ILE A 175 -4.49 6.29 -30.08
CA ILE A 175 -5.32 5.14 -29.69
C ILE A 175 -6.63 5.68 -29.13
N GLU A 176 -7.74 5.22 -29.69
CA GLU A 176 -9.08 5.55 -29.23
C GLU A 176 -9.95 4.29 -29.12
N ASP A 177 -11.09 4.44 -28.46
CA ASP A 177 -12.11 3.42 -28.41
C ASP A 177 -12.93 3.49 -29.73
N GLU A 178 -12.67 2.55 -30.62
CA GLU A 178 -13.29 2.45 -31.94
C GLU A 178 -14.82 2.19 -31.88
N THR A 179 -15.33 1.79 -30.72
CA THR A 179 -16.76 1.54 -30.53
C THR A 179 -17.57 2.81 -30.29
N LYS A 180 -16.89 3.93 -29.99
CA LYS A 180 -17.55 5.20 -29.71
C LYS A 180 -17.98 5.92 -31.00
N TYR A 181 -19.22 6.40 -31.01
CA TYR A 181 -19.81 7.13 -32.14
C TYR A 181 -19.00 8.37 -32.58
N ASN A 182 -18.29 9.02 -31.65
CA ASN A 182 -17.49 10.21 -31.91
C ASN A 182 -15.98 9.91 -32.06
N SER A 183 -15.63 8.69 -32.49
CA SER A 183 -14.25 8.33 -32.80
C SER A 183 -13.75 9.12 -34.02
N LEU A 184 -12.47 9.55 -33.99
CA LEU A 184 -11.88 10.36 -35.06
C LEU A 184 -11.48 9.53 -36.28
N LEU A 185 -11.05 8.29 -36.06
CA LEU A 185 -10.57 7.41 -37.13
C LEU A 185 -11.69 6.82 -37.96
N HIS A 186 -12.88 6.60 -37.37
CA HIS A 186 -14.03 6.08 -38.07
C HIS A 186 -14.48 6.97 -39.25
N ASN A 187 -14.29 8.28 -39.15
CA ASN A 187 -14.57 9.22 -40.22
C ASN A 187 -13.59 9.11 -41.40
N ILE A 188 -12.41 8.51 -41.18
CA ILE A 188 -11.34 8.40 -42.19
C ILE A 188 -11.39 7.05 -42.86
N LYS A 189 -11.54 5.97 -42.08
CA LYS A 189 -11.52 4.60 -42.57
C LYS A 189 -12.57 3.75 -41.86
N ARG A 190 -13.44 3.10 -42.62
CA ARG A 190 -14.38 2.08 -42.09
C ARG A 190 -13.57 0.86 -41.64
N ASN A 191 -13.99 0.20 -40.58
CA ASN A 191 -13.33 -0.96 -39.99
C ASN A 191 -11.87 -0.66 -39.50
N ASP A 192 -11.65 0.53 -38.95
CA ASP A 192 -10.42 0.83 -38.25
C ASP A 192 -10.34 0.05 -36.92
N ARG A 193 -9.11 -0.03 -36.37
CA ARG A 193 -8.85 -0.69 -35.10
C ARG A 193 -8.82 0.29 -33.91
N GLY A 194 -9.19 1.56 -34.12
CA GLY A 194 -8.97 2.62 -33.14
C GLY A 194 -7.50 2.94 -32.88
N ILE A 195 -6.61 2.61 -33.84
CA ILE A 195 -5.17 2.82 -33.71
C ILE A 195 -4.66 3.48 -34.99
N ALA A 196 -3.92 4.57 -34.86
CA ALA A 196 -3.23 5.25 -35.97
C ALA A 196 -1.81 5.66 -35.58
N TRP A 197 -0.92 5.66 -36.55
CA TRP A 197 0.42 6.22 -36.43
C TRP A 197 0.58 7.42 -37.34
N PHE A 198 1.33 8.40 -36.88
CA PHE A 198 1.66 9.61 -37.66
C PHE A 198 3.17 9.74 -37.72
N GLY A 199 3.68 10.00 -38.92
CA GLY A 199 5.09 10.10 -39.19
C GLY A 199 5.35 10.26 -40.68
N ASP A 200 6.27 9.47 -41.19
CA ASP A 200 6.50 9.24 -42.60
C ASP A 200 5.99 7.85 -43.00
N GLU A 201 6.04 7.54 -44.25
CA GLU A 201 5.63 6.26 -44.82
C GLU A 201 6.74 5.70 -45.72
N GLN A 202 7.08 4.44 -45.52
CA GLN A 202 7.98 3.74 -46.41
C GLN A 202 7.39 2.38 -46.81
N ASN A 203 7.09 2.24 -48.11
CA ASN A 203 6.49 1.01 -48.68
C ASN A 203 5.20 0.60 -47.98
N GLY A 204 4.28 1.53 -47.75
CA GLY A 204 2.99 1.28 -47.11
C GLY A 204 3.06 1.01 -45.58
N SER A 205 4.22 1.16 -44.96
CA SER A 205 4.41 0.95 -43.51
C SER A 205 4.75 2.25 -42.80
N PRO A 206 4.30 2.44 -41.53
CA PRO A 206 4.63 3.62 -40.75
C PRO A 206 6.16 3.69 -40.51
N TYR A 207 6.70 4.88 -40.67
CA TYR A 207 8.12 5.19 -40.49
C TYR A 207 8.28 6.49 -39.70
N PRO A 208 9.28 6.64 -38.82
CA PRO A 208 9.51 7.89 -38.12
C PRO A 208 10.04 8.97 -39.06
N ILE A 209 9.79 10.22 -38.72
CA ILE A 209 10.46 11.35 -39.36
C ILE A 209 11.87 11.45 -38.76
N GLU A 210 12.88 11.55 -39.64
CA GLU A 210 14.30 11.65 -39.25
C GLU A 210 14.89 13.03 -39.67
N ASN A 211 14.10 13.91 -40.33
CA ASN A 211 14.53 15.24 -40.73
C ASN A 211 14.60 16.17 -39.51
N HIS A 212 15.82 16.67 -39.21
CA HIS A 212 16.10 17.53 -38.05
C HIS A 212 15.29 18.84 -38.05
N ASP A 213 15.19 19.52 -39.18
CA ASP A 213 14.52 20.81 -39.27
C ASP A 213 13.03 20.67 -39.01
N TYR A 214 12.42 19.61 -39.55
CA TYR A 214 11.02 19.29 -39.27
C TYR A 214 10.81 18.95 -37.78
N ILE A 215 11.64 18.13 -37.22
CA ILE A 215 11.60 17.73 -35.81
C ILE A 215 11.73 18.97 -34.91
N SER A 216 12.70 19.81 -35.17
CA SER A 216 12.92 21.04 -34.41
C SER A 216 11.71 21.97 -34.45
N ASN A 217 11.10 22.18 -35.63
CA ASN A 217 9.90 23.01 -35.76
C ASN A 217 8.68 22.39 -35.08
N PHE A 218 8.54 21.07 -35.14
CA PHE A 218 7.46 20.38 -34.45
C PHE A 218 7.56 20.47 -32.91
N LEU A 219 8.75 20.31 -32.35
CA LEU A 219 8.98 20.45 -30.91
C LEU A 219 8.73 21.87 -30.39
N LYS A 220 8.96 22.90 -31.20
CA LYS A 220 8.62 24.31 -30.87
C LYS A 220 7.14 24.54 -30.63
N ILE A 221 6.23 23.66 -31.14
CA ILE A 221 4.79 23.72 -30.80
C ILE A 221 4.57 23.67 -29.29
N PHE A 222 5.43 22.94 -28.59
CA PHE A 222 5.40 22.71 -27.15
C PHE A 222 6.46 23.50 -26.36
N ASP A 223 7.13 24.46 -27.03
CA ASP A 223 8.30 25.17 -26.46
C ASP A 223 9.41 24.20 -25.97
N LEU A 224 9.58 23.08 -26.67
CA LEU A 224 10.61 22.11 -26.42
C LEU A 224 11.73 22.16 -27.45
N ARG A 225 12.95 21.80 -27.06
CA ARG A 225 14.12 21.72 -27.94
C ARG A 225 14.52 20.31 -28.32
N CYS A 226 15.21 20.13 -29.42
CA CYS A 226 15.94 18.92 -29.73
C CYS A 226 17.08 18.68 -28.72
N TYR A 227 17.52 17.45 -28.59
CA TYR A 227 18.79 17.13 -27.91
C TYR A 227 19.96 17.71 -28.70
N ALA A 228 21.00 18.17 -27.99
CA ALA A 228 22.17 18.81 -28.60
C ALA A 228 23.48 18.18 -28.16
N GLY A 229 24.55 18.38 -28.91
CA GLY A 229 25.88 17.91 -28.57
C GLY A 229 25.93 16.38 -28.37
N ARG A 230 26.28 15.94 -27.15
CA ARG A 230 26.33 14.52 -26.77
C ARG A 230 25.08 14.00 -26.11
N GLU A 231 24.04 14.80 -25.99
CA GLU A 231 22.78 14.38 -25.35
C GLU A 231 22.11 13.27 -26.15
N THR A 232 21.69 12.22 -25.47
CA THR A 232 20.85 11.14 -25.98
C THR A 232 19.71 10.88 -25.01
N GLY A 233 18.56 10.46 -25.54
CA GLY A 233 17.39 10.19 -24.72
C GLY A 233 16.10 10.12 -25.50
N THR A 234 15.00 10.19 -24.75
CA THR A 234 13.63 10.16 -25.28
C THR A 234 12.78 11.26 -24.67
N LYS A 235 11.92 11.86 -25.48
CA LYS A 235 10.82 12.73 -25.02
C LYS A 235 9.50 12.08 -25.41
N ILE A 236 8.65 11.85 -24.42
CA ILE A 236 7.27 11.40 -24.59
C ILE A 236 6.39 12.61 -24.30
N ILE A 237 5.69 13.13 -25.31
CA ILE A 237 4.84 14.32 -25.17
C ILE A 237 3.39 13.87 -25.25
N ILE A 238 2.60 14.19 -24.24
CA ILE A 238 1.19 13.85 -24.14
C ILE A 238 0.38 15.15 -24.18
N PRO A 239 -0.16 15.53 -25.36
CA PRO A 239 -0.98 16.71 -25.50
C PRO A 239 -2.40 16.51 -25.00
N PHE A 240 -3.13 17.60 -24.83
CA PHE A 240 -4.55 17.61 -24.46
C PHE A 240 -4.85 16.92 -23.12
N ILE A 241 -3.98 17.12 -22.12
CA ILE A 241 -4.25 16.60 -20.78
C ILE A 241 -5.33 17.42 -20.08
N ASN A 242 -6.20 16.75 -19.34
CA ASN A 242 -7.15 17.38 -18.44
C ASN A 242 -6.66 17.23 -16.99
N LYS A 243 -5.95 18.24 -16.48
CA LYS A 243 -5.40 18.22 -15.11
C LYS A 243 -6.47 17.95 -14.07
N LYS A 244 -7.69 18.50 -14.23
CA LYS A 244 -8.79 18.30 -13.28
C LYS A 244 -9.28 16.86 -13.24
N GLU A 245 -9.41 16.21 -14.40
CA GLU A 245 -9.80 14.78 -14.45
C GLU A 245 -8.72 13.87 -13.85
N LEU A 246 -7.45 14.16 -14.10
CA LEU A 246 -6.33 13.41 -13.53
C LEU A 246 -6.27 13.55 -12.01
N LEU A 247 -6.54 14.75 -11.47
CA LEU A 247 -6.67 14.96 -10.02
C LEU A 247 -7.89 14.24 -9.44
N ASN A 248 -9.02 14.25 -10.15
CA ASN A 248 -10.21 13.52 -9.71
C ASN A 248 -9.98 11.99 -9.71
N ASP A 249 -9.24 11.46 -10.70
CA ASP A 249 -8.91 10.02 -10.76
C ASP A 249 -8.07 9.59 -9.54
N ILE A 250 -7.06 10.37 -9.17
CA ILE A 250 -6.25 10.09 -7.99
C ILE A 250 -7.09 10.23 -6.71
N ASN A 251 -7.96 11.23 -6.63
CA ASN A 251 -8.87 11.44 -5.51
C ASN A 251 -9.85 10.28 -5.33
N TYR A 252 -10.45 9.78 -6.39
CA TYR A 252 -11.39 8.66 -6.35
C TYR A 252 -10.73 7.35 -5.90
N LYS A 253 -9.53 7.07 -6.35
CA LYS A 253 -8.84 5.80 -6.09
C LYS A 253 -8.18 5.70 -4.72
N LYS A 254 -7.95 6.83 -4.08
CA LYS A 254 -7.48 6.89 -2.69
C LYS A 254 -8.64 7.23 -1.74
N GLU A 255 -9.63 6.38 -1.67
CA GLU A 255 -10.95 6.52 -1.03
C GLU A 255 -10.92 6.89 0.49
N TYR A 256 -9.76 6.79 1.14
CA TYR A 256 -9.55 7.06 2.57
C TYR A 256 -8.80 8.36 2.83
N TRP A 257 -9.12 9.41 2.08
CA TRP A 257 -8.38 10.68 2.13
C TRP A 257 -8.80 11.54 3.30
N ASN A 258 -7.86 11.83 4.14
CA ASN A 258 -7.96 12.99 4.99
C ASN A 258 -7.96 14.25 4.09
N ASN A 259 -8.91 15.17 4.29
CA ASN A 259 -9.00 16.44 3.56
C ASN A 259 -7.74 17.33 3.69
N ASN A 260 -6.73 16.91 4.41
CA ASN A 260 -5.51 17.62 4.75
C ASN A 260 -4.28 17.24 3.88
N CYS A 261 -4.43 16.48 2.79
CA CYS A 261 -3.31 16.25 1.86
C CYS A 261 -3.01 17.54 1.08
N PHE A 262 -1.85 18.15 1.33
CA PHE A 262 -1.44 19.44 0.76
C PHE A 262 -1.39 19.42 -0.78
N TRP A 263 -1.05 18.30 -1.38
CA TRP A 263 -0.88 18.11 -2.82
C TRP A 263 -2.18 17.83 -3.60
N LYS A 264 -3.29 17.60 -2.92
CA LYS A 264 -4.55 17.08 -3.48
C LYS A 264 -5.16 17.93 -4.60
N ASP A 265 -5.07 19.25 -4.51
CA ASP A 265 -5.74 20.18 -5.41
C ASP A 265 -4.76 20.88 -6.39
N ASN A 266 -3.46 20.56 -6.30
CA ASN A 266 -2.41 21.10 -7.13
C ASN A 266 -1.75 19.99 -7.97
N PHE A 267 -1.80 20.12 -9.30
CA PHE A 267 -1.30 19.08 -10.21
C PHE A 267 0.22 18.89 -10.10
N GLU A 268 0.97 19.97 -9.99
CA GLU A 268 2.42 19.98 -9.88
C GLU A 268 2.88 19.36 -8.54
N GLU A 269 2.24 19.71 -7.44
CA GLU A 269 2.49 19.11 -6.12
C GLU A 269 2.08 17.63 -6.06
N THR A 270 0.94 17.27 -6.69
CA THR A 270 0.52 15.86 -6.84
C THR A 270 1.57 15.06 -7.60
N LEU A 271 2.11 15.63 -8.70
CA LEU A 271 3.14 14.97 -9.51
C LEU A 271 4.43 14.78 -8.70
N GLU A 272 4.87 15.81 -7.97
CA GLU A 272 6.06 15.76 -7.11
C GLU A 272 5.89 14.73 -6.00
N ASN A 273 4.77 14.76 -5.28
CA ASN A 273 4.49 13.80 -4.23
C ASN A 273 4.45 12.35 -4.77
N SER A 274 3.82 12.12 -5.94
CA SER A 274 3.80 10.79 -6.57
C SER A 274 5.21 10.33 -6.96
N ILE A 275 6.05 11.21 -7.50
CA ILE A 275 7.44 10.88 -7.83
C ILE A 275 8.21 10.49 -6.57
N LEU A 276 8.09 11.25 -5.50
CA LEU A 276 8.75 10.98 -4.22
C LEU A 276 8.19 9.71 -3.56
N GLN A 277 6.88 9.52 -3.57
CA GLN A 277 6.23 8.34 -2.99
C GLN A 277 6.77 7.04 -3.58
N TRP A 278 6.94 6.97 -4.89
CA TRP A 278 7.34 5.73 -5.55
C TRP A 278 8.85 5.58 -5.74
N TYR A 279 9.60 6.69 -5.84
CA TYR A 279 11.02 6.64 -6.21
C TYR A 279 11.98 7.37 -5.24
N ALA A 280 11.54 7.81 -4.06
CA ALA A 280 12.45 8.41 -3.07
C ALA A 280 13.72 7.56 -2.83
N PRO A 281 13.65 6.20 -2.74
CA PRO A 281 14.85 5.37 -2.58
C PRO A 281 15.87 5.51 -3.70
N ARG A 282 15.46 5.96 -4.88
CA ARG A 282 16.28 6.02 -6.08
C ARG A 282 16.81 7.41 -6.40
N ILE A 283 16.02 8.45 -6.03
CA ILE A 283 16.31 9.84 -6.35
C ILE A 283 17.57 10.29 -5.62
N ASN A 284 18.54 10.82 -6.38
CA ASN A 284 19.85 11.31 -5.90
C ASN A 284 20.68 10.28 -5.12
N ASN A 285 20.34 9.01 -5.16
CA ASN A 285 21.00 7.95 -4.40
C ASN A 285 22.34 7.54 -5.04
N LYS A 286 23.42 8.11 -4.51
CA LYS A 286 24.80 7.90 -4.99
C LYS A 286 25.29 6.46 -4.80
N ASN A 287 24.75 5.71 -3.84
CA ASN A 287 25.13 4.31 -3.60
C ASN A 287 24.94 3.43 -4.85
N TYR A 288 24.03 3.78 -5.74
CA TYR A 288 23.88 3.06 -7.00
C TYR A 288 25.13 3.17 -7.89
N LYS A 289 25.76 4.35 -7.96
CA LYS A 289 26.99 4.53 -8.72
C LYS A 289 28.18 3.91 -7.98
N GLU A 290 28.29 4.16 -6.69
CA GLU A 290 29.44 3.75 -5.89
C GLU A 290 29.51 2.23 -5.67
N MET A 291 28.36 1.57 -5.45
CA MET A 291 28.30 0.17 -5.06
C MET A 291 27.93 -0.76 -6.21
N PHE A 292 27.20 -0.29 -7.22
CA PHE A 292 26.66 -1.16 -8.27
C PHE A 292 27.08 -0.75 -9.70
N ASP A 293 27.84 0.32 -9.84
CA ASP A 293 28.22 0.92 -11.12
C ASP A 293 27.00 1.18 -12.04
N LYS A 294 25.89 1.59 -11.43
CA LYS A 294 24.64 1.97 -12.12
C LYS A 294 24.40 3.47 -11.96
N PRO A 295 23.78 4.15 -12.94
CA PRO A 295 23.47 5.56 -12.80
C PRO A 295 22.43 5.76 -11.70
N PHE A 296 22.57 6.83 -10.91
CA PHE A 296 21.51 7.27 -10.01
C PHE A 296 20.48 8.13 -10.74
N LEU A 297 19.31 8.32 -10.15
CA LEU A 297 18.20 9.03 -10.74
C LEU A 297 18.19 10.50 -10.28
N LYS A 298 18.05 11.45 -11.22
CA LYS A 298 17.67 12.84 -10.93
C LYS A 298 16.33 13.11 -11.59
N VAL A 299 15.43 13.72 -10.85
CA VAL A 299 14.09 14.07 -11.37
C VAL A 299 13.88 15.58 -11.25
N TYR A 300 13.22 16.13 -12.26
CA TYR A 300 12.90 17.55 -12.37
C TYR A 300 11.42 17.71 -12.76
N ILE A 301 10.79 18.76 -12.28
CA ILE A 301 9.49 19.25 -12.74
C ILE A 301 9.72 20.68 -13.25
N ASN A 302 9.37 20.96 -14.49
CA ASN A 302 9.60 22.27 -15.16
C ASN A 302 11.04 22.78 -14.96
N ASN A 303 12.03 21.89 -15.11
CA ASN A 303 13.46 22.12 -14.88
C ASN A 303 13.86 22.44 -13.43
N GLN A 304 12.94 22.39 -12.47
CA GLN A 304 13.26 22.48 -11.05
C GLN A 304 13.54 21.09 -10.51
N LYS A 305 14.71 20.91 -9.88
CA LYS A 305 15.15 19.63 -9.35
C LYS A 305 14.36 19.26 -8.11
N ILE A 306 13.76 18.09 -8.10
CA ILE A 306 13.12 17.53 -6.90
C ILE A 306 14.19 17.22 -5.85
N LYS A 307 13.92 17.65 -4.61
CA LYS A 307 14.77 17.47 -3.45
C LYS A 307 13.92 16.96 -2.26
N PHE A 308 14.59 16.31 -1.36
CA PHE A 308 14.09 16.01 -0.03
C PHE A 308 15.29 15.96 0.93
N ASN A 309 15.14 16.53 2.12
CA ASN A 309 16.17 16.64 3.15
C ASN A 309 15.50 16.76 4.54
N ASP A 310 16.20 17.26 5.54
CA ASP A 310 15.64 17.42 6.89
C ASP A 310 14.63 18.57 7.00
N ASP A 311 14.72 19.56 6.12
CA ASP A 311 13.87 20.76 6.13
C ASP A 311 12.70 20.63 5.14
N GLU A 312 12.80 19.71 4.16
CA GLU A 312 11.88 19.61 3.04
C GLU A 312 11.59 18.14 2.73
N ASN A 313 10.32 17.76 2.84
CA ASN A 313 9.87 16.39 2.54
C ASN A 313 10.63 15.31 3.37
N TYR A 314 10.88 15.58 4.65
CA TYR A 314 11.68 14.72 5.55
C TYR A 314 11.25 13.26 5.59
N PHE A 315 9.95 12.97 5.45
CA PHE A 315 9.44 11.59 5.34
C PHE A 315 10.17 10.79 4.26
N PHE A 316 10.38 11.38 3.09
CA PHE A 316 11.03 10.70 1.97
C PHE A 316 12.55 10.54 2.18
N LYS A 317 13.18 11.43 2.95
CA LYS A 317 14.55 11.20 3.40
C LYS A 317 14.65 9.96 4.29
N VAL A 318 13.75 9.82 5.25
CA VAL A 318 13.67 8.62 6.11
C VAL A 318 13.49 7.36 5.27
N ILE A 319 12.57 7.36 4.31
CA ILE A 319 12.33 6.23 3.39
C ILE A 319 13.61 5.87 2.61
N SER A 320 14.31 6.87 2.06
CA SER A 320 15.54 6.66 1.28
C SER A 320 16.66 6.07 2.12
N GLU A 321 16.84 6.55 3.34
CA GLU A 321 17.88 6.07 4.25
C GLU A 321 17.60 4.64 4.76
N LEU A 322 16.34 4.35 5.12
CA LEU A 322 15.93 2.99 5.49
C LEU A 322 16.09 2.01 4.32
N TYR A 323 15.82 2.47 3.10
CA TYR A 323 16.06 1.67 1.91
C TYR A 323 17.55 1.36 1.76
N ASN A 324 18.44 2.35 1.90
CA ASN A 324 19.89 2.16 1.82
C ASN A 324 20.39 1.16 2.87
N LEU A 325 19.92 1.29 4.11
CA LEU A 325 20.23 0.34 5.19
C LEU A 325 19.84 -1.09 4.82
N ALA A 326 18.61 -1.31 4.37
CA ALA A 326 18.13 -2.64 4.00
C ALA A 326 18.83 -3.18 2.74
N LEU A 327 19.01 -2.33 1.71
CA LEU A 327 19.70 -2.71 0.48
C LEU A 327 21.13 -3.16 0.75
N LEU A 328 21.91 -2.34 1.43
CA LEU A 328 23.34 -2.60 1.66
C LEU A 328 23.57 -3.77 2.63
N ASN A 329 22.66 -3.97 3.59
CA ASN A 329 22.68 -5.15 4.43
C ASN A 329 22.51 -6.46 3.65
N ASN A 330 21.77 -6.47 2.54
CA ASN A 330 21.70 -7.64 1.64
C ASN A 330 23.05 -8.01 1.01
N TYR A 331 24.00 -7.07 0.96
CA TYR A 331 25.35 -7.24 0.44
C TYR A 331 26.40 -7.32 1.55
N ASN A 332 25.99 -7.37 2.83
CA ASN A 332 26.86 -7.33 4.00
C ASN A 332 27.74 -6.06 4.06
N ILE A 333 27.23 -4.96 3.55
CA ILE A 333 27.89 -3.63 3.58
C ILE A 333 27.29 -2.83 4.74
N SER A 334 28.14 -2.36 5.63
CA SER A 334 27.73 -1.48 6.72
C SER A 334 27.40 -0.10 6.17
N TYR A 335 26.30 0.48 6.63
CA TYR A 335 25.83 1.80 6.25
C TYR A 335 25.38 2.57 7.49
N ASN A 336 25.79 3.83 7.59
CA ASN A 336 25.37 4.72 8.66
C ASN A 336 24.34 5.70 8.08
N PRO A 337 23.07 5.63 8.51
CA PRO A 337 22.02 6.50 7.95
C PRO A 337 22.17 7.94 8.41
N ASP A 338 21.96 8.87 7.51
CA ASP A 338 21.87 10.30 7.79
C ASP A 338 20.40 10.70 8.07
N ILE A 339 19.88 10.25 9.20
CA ILE A 339 18.52 10.57 9.64
C ILE A 339 18.60 11.26 11.02
N ASN A 340 18.08 12.48 11.10
CA ASN A 340 17.93 13.20 12.36
C ASN A 340 16.71 12.68 13.15
N HIS A 341 16.69 12.94 14.45
CA HIS A 341 15.56 12.62 15.34
C HIS A 341 15.18 11.13 15.44
N ILE A 342 16.06 10.21 15.05
CA ILE A 342 15.82 8.79 15.25
C ILE A 342 15.80 8.49 16.76
N LEU A 343 14.75 7.80 17.20
CA LEU A 343 14.66 7.29 18.57
C LEU A 343 15.35 5.93 18.72
N ASP A 344 15.17 5.08 17.70
CA ASP A 344 15.70 3.72 17.65
C ASP A 344 15.56 3.18 16.24
N TYR A 345 16.59 2.53 15.70
CA TYR A 345 16.52 1.86 14.40
C TYR A 345 17.14 0.48 14.43
N ASP A 346 16.62 -0.39 13.62
CA ASP A 346 17.06 -1.76 13.44
C ASP A 346 17.20 -2.11 11.96
N VAL A 347 18.21 -2.94 11.66
CA VAL A 347 18.37 -3.58 10.35
C VAL A 347 18.50 -5.08 10.56
N LYS A 348 17.59 -5.85 10.01
CA LYS A 348 17.55 -7.30 10.21
C LYS A 348 17.38 -8.05 8.89
N THR A 349 18.08 -9.15 8.76
CA THR A 349 17.97 -10.06 7.63
C THR A 349 16.71 -10.93 7.74
N VAL A 350 15.94 -11.01 6.67
CA VAL A 350 14.73 -11.84 6.58
C VAL A 350 15.07 -13.17 5.91
N LYS A 351 14.94 -14.29 6.63
CA LYS A 351 15.29 -15.64 6.16
C LYS A 351 14.10 -16.34 5.49
N TYR A 352 14.41 -17.15 4.49
CA TYR A 352 13.48 -18.10 3.89
C TYR A 352 14.17 -19.44 3.65
N SER A 353 13.67 -20.51 4.28
CA SER A 353 14.37 -21.81 4.39
C SER A 353 14.58 -22.56 3.07
N LYS A 354 13.81 -22.24 2.02
CA LYS A 354 13.97 -22.87 0.69
C LYS A 354 15.04 -22.21 -0.17
N LEU A 355 15.60 -21.09 0.27
CA LEU A 355 16.70 -20.44 -0.43
C LEU A 355 18.04 -21.07 -0.06
N LYS A 356 18.98 -21.03 -0.99
CA LYS A 356 20.38 -21.32 -0.73
C LYS A 356 20.98 -20.14 0.05
N GLY A 357 21.40 -20.35 1.30
CA GLY A 357 21.83 -19.26 2.20
C GLY A 357 20.70 -18.62 3.01
N GLN A 358 19.44 -18.94 2.75
CA GLN A 358 18.26 -18.58 3.56
C GLN A 358 17.95 -17.08 3.70
N ASN A 359 18.62 -16.19 2.95
CA ASN A 359 18.39 -14.74 3.00
C ASN A 359 17.47 -14.31 1.84
N SER A 360 16.23 -13.92 2.14
CA SER A 360 15.27 -13.43 1.15
C SER A 360 15.30 -11.92 0.97
N GLY A 361 15.84 -11.18 1.90
CA GLY A 361 15.90 -9.74 1.91
C GLY A 361 16.26 -9.20 3.29
N SER A 362 16.21 -7.90 3.43
CA SER A 362 16.40 -7.19 4.70
C SER A 362 15.28 -6.22 4.95
N ILE A 363 14.95 -6.05 6.22
CA ILE A 363 14.05 -5.01 6.73
C ILE A 363 14.85 -4.01 7.54
N ALA A 364 14.72 -2.73 7.21
CA ALA A 364 15.18 -1.64 8.06
C ALA A 364 13.98 -0.86 8.57
N PHE A 365 13.97 -0.50 9.84
CA PHE A 365 12.88 0.25 10.44
C PHE A 365 13.38 1.10 11.59
N CYS A 366 12.68 2.19 11.87
CA CYS A 366 13.00 3.12 12.95
C CYS A 366 11.73 3.69 13.59
N LYS A 367 11.89 4.25 14.80
CA LYS A 367 10.90 5.08 15.47
C LYS A 367 11.33 6.54 15.42
N ILE A 368 10.39 7.40 15.03
CA ILE A 368 10.63 8.84 14.90
C ILE A 368 9.50 9.58 15.60
N PRO A 369 9.80 10.67 16.36
CA PRO A 369 8.77 11.53 16.92
C PRO A 369 7.93 12.18 15.81
N ILE A 370 6.59 12.15 15.93
CA ILE A 370 5.69 12.76 14.94
C ILE A 370 5.99 14.25 14.73
N LYS A 371 6.37 14.96 15.78
CA LYS A 371 6.76 16.38 15.73
C LYS A 371 7.98 16.68 14.84
N SER A 372 8.75 15.66 14.45
CA SER A 372 9.89 15.82 13.54
C SER A 372 9.46 15.98 12.08
N PHE A 373 8.20 15.71 11.78
CA PHE A 373 7.62 15.89 10.46
C PHE A 373 6.80 17.17 10.43
N GLU A 374 6.94 17.95 9.37
CA GLU A 374 6.11 19.14 9.14
C GLU A 374 4.64 18.78 9.00
N LEU A 375 4.37 17.69 8.28
CA LEU A 375 3.04 17.12 8.08
C LEU A 375 3.03 15.66 8.51
N SER A 376 1.86 15.15 8.84
CA SER A 376 1.71 13.73 9.19
C SER A 376 2.26 12.82 8.09
N PRO A 377 3.12 11.82 8.39
CA PRO A 377 3.64 10.88 7.41
C PRO A 377 2.59 10.19 6.54
N TYR A 378 1.38 10.02 7.05
CA TYR A 378 0.27 9.42 6.31
C TYR A 378 -0.22 10.28 5.15
N THR A 379 -0.06 11.61 5.23
CA THR A 379 -0.48 12.52 4.15
C THR A 379 0.35 12.33 2.90
N TYR A 380 1.65 12.02 3.03
CA TYR A 380 2.55 11.78 1.90
C TYR A 380 2.21 10.51 1.12
N ILE A 381 1.66 9.50 1.77
CA ILE A 381 1.25 8.23 1.14
C ILE A 381 -0.25 8.19 0.81
N GLY A 382 -1.00 9.24 1.16
CA GLY A 382 -2.43 9.34 0.90
C GLY A 382 -3.27 8.28 1.64
N ILE A 383 -2.90 7.92 2.86
CA ILE A 383 -3.61 6.93 3.69
C ILE A 383 -4.00 7.57 5.02
N GLU A 384 -5.20 7.32 5.50
CA GLU A 384 -5.68 7.84 6.77
C GLU A 384 -5.36 6.92 7.94
N ASN A 385 -4.87 7.51 9.05
CA ASN A 385 -4.65 6.78 10.30
C ASN A 385 -5.93 6.74 11.14
N ASN A 386 -6.91 5.93 10.74
CA ASN A 386 -8.21 5.79 11.41
C ASN A 386 -8.12 4.93 12.68
N THR A 387 -7.37 5.35 13.68
CA THR A 387 -7.28 4.64 14.96
C THR A 387 -7.21 5.62 16.12
N SER A 388 -7.96 5.32 17.17
CA SER A 388 -7.90 6.04 18.45
C SER A 388 -6.74 5.59 19.35
N ASN A 389 -5.97 4.59 18.94
CA ASN A 389 -4.95 3.94 19.77
C ASN A 389 -3.54 4.18 19.21
N GLY A 390 -3.11 5.42 19.09
CA GLY A 390 -1.79 5.79 18.63
C GLY A 390 -1.60 5.71 17.11
N ASN A 391 -0.35 5.56 16.65
CA ASN A 391 0.00 5.58 15.25
C ASN A 391 0.24 4.16 14.70
N ARG A 392 -0.39 3.83 13.58
CA ARG A 392 -0.10 2.60 12.84
C ARG A 392 1.28 2.65 12.21
N PRO A 393 2.00 1.52 12.14
CA PRO A 393 3.28 1.48 11.43
C PRO A 393 3.08 1.71 9.93
N ILE A 394 4.04 2.39 9.29
CA ILE A 394 4.12 2.48 7.83
C ILE A 394 5.20 1.52 7.36
N ILE A 395 4.82 0.50 6.60
CA ILE A 395 5.76 -0.49 6.07
C ILE A 395 5.72 -0.46 4.54
N GLY A 396 6.82 -0.02 3.94
CA GLY A 396 7.04 -0.10 2.51
C GLY A 396 7.81 -1.37 2.13
N PHE A 397 7.67 -1.81 0.87
CA PHE A 397 8.45 -2.93 0.34
C PHE A 397 8.81 -2.71 -1.12
N CYS A 398 9.99 -3.17 -1.51
CA CYS A 398 10.50 -2.97 -2.87
C CYS A 398 11.55 -4.01 -3.27
N ARG A 399 11.90 -3.98 -4.55
CA ARG A 399 13.05 -4.70 -5.13
C ARG A 399 14.28 -3.78 -5.25
N LYS A 400 15.43 -4.34 -5.62
CA LYS A 400 16.67 -3.61 -5.87
C LYS A 400 16.54 -2.38 -6.80
N PRO A 401 15.69 -2.37 -7.86
CA PRO A 401 15.52 -1.17 -8.68
C PRO A 401 15.10 0.09 -7.91
N GLY A 402 14.58 -0.06 -6.69
CA GLY A 402 14.30 1.06 -5.77
C GLY A 402 12.97 1.76 -6.03
N MET A 403 12.09 1.18 -6.85
CA MET A 403 10.69 1.57 -6.92
C MET A 403 9.93 0.92 -5.77
N ILE A 404 9.28 1.71 -4.96
CA ILE A 404 8.39 1.19 -3.91
C ILE A 404 7.18 0.53 -4.57
N VAL A 405 6.88 -0.70 -4.15
CA VAL A 405 5.71 -1.44 -4.64
C VAL A 405 4.44 -0.92 -3.99
N ASP A 406 4.44 -0.82 -2.66
CA ASP A 406 3.33 -0.28 -1.89
C ASP A 406 3.78 0.14 -0.49
N TYR A 407 2.96 0.98 0.17
CA TYR A 407 3.04 1.30 1.59
C TYR A 407 1.81 0.76 2.31
N GLN A 408 1.99 0.02 3.38
CA GLN A 408 0.91 -0.58 4.13
C GLN A 408 0.94 -0.19 5.60
N ILE A 409 -0.23 0.11 6.17
CA ILE A 409 -0.39 0.48 7.58
C ILE A 409 -1.19 -0.54 8.39
N SER A 410 -2.00 -1.38 7.73
CA SER A 410 -2.88 -2.36 8.38
C SER A 410 -3.05 -3.65 7.59
N ASN A 411 -2.57 -3.68 6.34
CA ASN A 411 -2.71 -4.82 5.45
C ASN A 411 -1.59 -5.85 5.65
N LYS A 412 -1.47 -6.79 4.71
CA LYS A 412 -0.62 -7.99 4.73
C LYS A 412 0.80 -7.78 5.31
N TRP A 413 1.45 -6.63 5.02
CA TRP A 413 2.82 -6.33 5.47
C TRP A 413 2.89 -5.63 6.83
N ALA A 414 1.81 -4.99 7.29
CA ALA A 414 1.76 -4.20 8.53
C ALA A 414 0.81 -4.76 9.58
N ASP A 415 -0.15 -5.63 9.23
CA ASP A 415 -1.06 -6.24 10.17
C ASP A 415 -0.29 -6.95 11.29
N LYS A 416 -0.77 -6.84 12.53
CA LYS A 416 -0.14 -7.42 13.73
C LYS A 416 1.16 -6.76 14.21
N ILE A 417 1.71 -5.79 13.51
CA ILE A 417 2.74 -4.92 14.09
C ILE A 417 2.04 -3.97 15.06
N PRO A 418 2.54 -3.83 16.30
CA PRO A 418 1.91 -2.94 17.28
C PRO A 418 1.93 -1.49 16.83
N ASN A 419 0.87 -0.75 17.18
CA ASN A 419 0.87 0.71 17.05
C ASN A 419 1.90 1.32 18.00
N THR A 420 2.48 2.43 17.61
CA THR A 420 3.28 3.29 18.49
C THR A 420 2.39 4.28 19.23
N PRO A 421 2.85 4.89 20.33
CA PRO A 421 2.18 6.02 20.98
C PRO A 421 1.87 7.16 20.00
N GLU A 422 0.98 8.08 20.39
CA GLU A 422 0.55 9.19 19.53
C GLU A 422 1.68 10.16 19.14
N ASP A 423 2.73 10.24 19.94
CA ASP A 423 3.90 11.09 19.74
C ASP A 423 5.03 10.45 18.91
N GLU A 424 4.92 9.17 18.58
CA GLU A 424 5.91 8.41 17.80
C GLU A 424 5.25 7.72 16.60
N ILE A 425 6.03 7.45 15.55
CA ILE A 425 5.64 6.58 14.45
C ILE A 425 6.75 5.59 14.12
N LEU A 426 6.35 4.34 13.81
CA LEU A 426 7.24 3.32 13.25
C LEU A 426 7.18 3.35 11.73
N ILE A 427 8.33 3.53 11.09
CA ILE A 427 8.49 3.49 9.64
C ILE A 427 9.48 2.38 9.29
N GLY A 428 9.16 1.54 8.30
CA GLY A 428 10.03 0.44 7.87
C GLY A 428 9.98 0.19 6.37
N ILE A 429 11.11 -0.28 5.81
CA ILE A 429 11.25 -0.65 4.41
C ILE A 429 11.87 -2.05 4.29
N PHE A 430 11.16 -2.95 3.63
CA PHE A 430 11.69 -4.25 3.23
C PHE A 430 12.28 -4.17 1.81
N VAL A 431 13.52 -4.63 1.66
CA VAL A 431 14.20 -4.71 0.36
C VAL A 431 14.55 -6.16 0.04
N LEU A 432 14.06 -6.65 -1.10
CA LEU A 432 14.33 -8.00 -1.59
C LEU A 432 15.82 -8.19 -1.86
N ASN A 433 16.35 -9.37 -1.53
CA ASN A 433 17.69 -9.77 -1.97
C ASN A 433 17.63 -10.32 -3.41
N SER A 434 17.93 -9.47 -4.38
CA SER A 434 17.91 -9.83 -5.81
C SER A 434 18.93 -10.89 -6.20
N ASN A 435 19.95 -11.14 -5.35
CA ASN A 435 20.97 -12.18 -5.58
C ASN A 435 20.56 -13.54 -5.01
N ALA A 436 19.47 -13.60 -4.23
CA ALA A 436 19.02 -14.83 -3.62
C ALA A 436 18.55 -15.85 -4.68
N ILE A 437 18.90 -17.10 -4.45
CA ILE A 437 18.53 -18.22 -5.31
C ILE A 437 17.88 -19.32 -4.49
N PHE A 438 16.93 -20.01 -5.08
CA PHE A 438 16.39 -21.24 -4.51
C PHE A 438 17.41 -22.38 -4.57
N LYS A 439 17.14 -23.48 -3.88
CA LYS A 439 18.03 -24.65 -3.85
C LYS A 439 18.27 -25.25 -5.24
N ASP A 440 17.34 -25.08 -6.17
CA ASP A 440 17.42 -25.48 -7.59
C ASP A 440 18.05 -24.41 -8.50
N TYR A 441 18.70 -23.39 -7.91
CA TYR A 441 19.35 -22.27 -8.61
C TYR A 441 18.41 -21.31 -9.35
N PHE A 442 17.09 -21.42 -9.21
CA PHE A 442 16.17 -20.42 -9.72
C PHE A 442 16.29 -19.13 -8.92
N LYS A 443 16.31 -17.96 -9.58
CA LYS A 443 16.48 -16.66 -8.92
C LYS A 443 15.19 -16.25 -8.19
N LEU A 444 15.29 -15.82 -6.92
CA LEU A 444 14.17 -15.26 -6.16
C LEU A 444 13.60 -14.01 -6.85
N GLU A 445 14.45 -13.16 -7.41
CA GLU A 445 14.05 -11.97 -8.18
C GLU A 445 13.08 -12.33 -9.33
N LEU A 446 13.35 -13.41 -10.06
CA LEU A 446 12.48 -13.86 -11.15
C LEU A 446 11.12 -14.38 -10.62
N TYR A 447 11.12 -15.04 -9.45
CA TYR A 447 9.88 -15.45 -8.81
C TYR A 447 9.04 -14.24 -8.43
N ILE A 448 9.64 -13.26 -7.75
CA ILE A 448 8.95 -12.05 -7.31
C ILE A 448 8.47 -11.20 -8.49
N ARG A 449 9.25 -11.09 -9.57
CA ARG A 449 8.78 -10.42 -10.81
C ARG A 449 7.53 -11.07 -11.41
N LYS A 450 7.41 -12.39 -11.36
CA LYS A 450 6.20 -13.10 -11.78
C LYS A 450 5.06 -12.95 -10.78
N SER A 451 5.38 -12.74 -9.50
CA SER A 451 4.44 -12.51 -8.41
C SER A 451 3.93 -11.07 -8.35
N GLU A 452 4.59 -10.15 -9.04
CA GLU A 452 4.22 -8.73 -9.10
C GLU A 452 3.07 -8.55 -10.07
N MET A 453 2.02 -7.89 -9.61
CA MET A 453 0.85 -7.59 -10.43
C MET A 453 1.21 -6.65 -11.59
N ALA A 454 0.39 -6.62 -12.64
CA ALA A 454 0.69 -5.85 -13.85
C ALA A 454 0.81 -4.33 -13.61
N ASP A 455 0.19 -3.82 -12.56
CA ASP A 455 0.25 -2.44 -12.09
C ASP A 455 1.33 -2.20 -11.02
N HIS A 456 2.15 -3.20 -10.74
CA HIS A 456 3.26 -3.15 -9.77
C HIS A 456 2.86 -2.79 -8.33
N ASN A 457 1.60 -2.94 -7.91
CA ASN A 457 1.08 -2.50 -6.62
C ASN A 457 1.06 -3.58 -5.53
N ALA A 458 1.30 -4.83 -5.88
CA ALA A 458 1.31 -5.94 -4.93
C ALA A 458 2.18 -7.10 -5.42
N TRP A 459 2.59 -7.93 -4.46
CA TRP A 459 3.15 -9.25 -4.73
C TRP A 459 2.21 -10.32 -4.23
N ASP A 460 1.84 -11.26 -5.11
CA ASP A 460 1.05 -12.43 -4.78
C ASP A 460 1.76 -13.71 -5.20
N ASP A 461 1.61 -14.75 -4.35
CA ASP A 461 2.26 -16.03 -4.63
C ASP A 461 1.74 -16.64 -5.93
N VAL A 462 2.66 -17.01 -6.82
CA VAL A 462 2.36 -17.67 -8.09
C VAL A 462 2.67 -19.16 -8.00
N TYR A 463 1.84 -19.96 -8.67
CA TYR A 463 2.15 -21.36 -8.90
C TYR A 463 3.05 -21.48 -10.13
N ILE A 464 4.20 -22.14 -9.96
CA ILE A 464 5.09 -22.50 -11.06
C ILE A 464 5.01 -24.02 -11.18
N GLU A 465 4.44 -24.49 -12.28
CA GLU A 465 4.40 -25.92 -12.60
C GLU A 465 5.81 -26.53 -12.48
N GLU A 466 5.91 -27.77 -12.04
CA GLU A 466 7.14 -28.52 -11.82
C GLU A 466 7.99 -28.07 -10.61
N LYS A 467 7.68 -26.94 -9.93
CA LYS A 467 8.49 -26.39 -8.85
C LYS A 467 7.68 -26.03 -7.63
N ASN A 468 7.92 -26.72 -6.53
CA ASN A 468 7.25 -26.44 -5.26
C ASN A 468 8.07 -25.47 -4.41
N TYR A 469 7.97 -24.18 -4.65
CA TYR A 469 8.57 -23.15 -3.79
C TYR A 469 7.73 -22.85 -2.54
N GLY A 470 6.47 -23.27 -2.47
CA GLY A 470 5.52 -22.93 -1.42
C GLY A 470 5.03 -21.47 -1.53
N LYS A 471 4.46 -20.98 -0.45
CA LYS A 471 3.98 -19.58 -0.35
C LYS A 471 5.15 -18.65 -0.01
N VAL A 472 5.92 -18.26 -1.02
CA VAL A 472 7.15 -17.47 -0.89
C VAL A 472 6.86 -16.08 -0.34
N VAL A 473 5.98 -15.32 -1.02
CA VAL A 473 5.61 -13.96 -0.64
C VAL A 473 4.97 -13.93 0.74
N ALA A 474 4.00 -14.81 0.99
CA ALA A 474 3.32 -14.88 2.28
C ALA A 474 4.28 -15.21 3.43
N THR A 475 5.28 -16.08 3.18
CA THR A 475 6.27 -16.45 4.20
C THR A 475 7.26 -15.32 4.48
N ILE A 476 7.77 -14.66 3.44
CA ILE A 476 8.66 -13.50 3.58
C ILE A 476 7.94 -12.40 4.37
N CYS A 477 6.73 -12.07 3.99
CA CYS A 477 5.90 -11.08 4.68
C CYS A 477 5.68 -11.43 6.16
N LYS A 478 5.31 -12.70 6.46
CA LYS A 478 5.15 -13.19 7.83
C LYS A 478 6.44 -13.07 8.65
N ASN A 479 7.58 -13.45 8.07
CA ASN A 479 8.87 -13.40 8.75
C ASN A 479 9.32 -11.96 8.98
N THR A 480 9.11 -11.05 8.03
CA THR A 480 9.37 -9.62 8.18
C THR A 480 8.61 -9.04 9.38
N LYS A 481 7.30 -9.27 9.45
CA LYS A 481 6.49 -8.80 10.59
C LYS A 481 6.95 -9.37 11.92
N LYS A 482 7.28 -10.66 11.95
CA LYS A 482 7.77 -11.31 13.15
C LYS A 482 9.08 -10.67 13.66
N ILE A 483 10.01 -10.39 12.75
CA ILE A 483 11.27 -9.72 13.09
C ILE A 483 11.02 -8.36 13.73
N ILE A 484 10.16 -7.53 13.14
CA ILE A 484 9.80 -6.23 13.71
C ILE A 484 9.20 -6.40 15.11
N GLN A 485 8.24 -7.33 15.27
CA GLN A 485 7.60 -7.60 16.56
C GLN A 485 8.60 -8.04 17.63
N ASP A 486 9.52 -8.93 17.27
CA ASP A 486 10.51 -9.45 18.21
C ASP A 486 11.52 -8.36 18.62
N SER A 487 11.97 -7.54 17.67
CA SER A 487 12.86 -6.40 17.95
C SER A 487 12.20 -5.36 18.87
N LEU A 488 10.93 -5.03 18.64
CA LEU A 488 10.18 -4.12 19.49
C LEU A 488 10.07 -4.63 20.94
N LYS A 489 9.90 -5.95 21.12
CA LYS A 489 9.87 -6.57 22.47
C LYS A 489 11.24 -6.55 23.14
N GLU A 490 12.31 -6.83 22.40
CA GLU A 490 13.69 -6.80 22.93
C GLU A 490 14.04 -5.39 23.40
N ASN A 491 13.69 -4.36 22.65
CA ASN A 491 13.93 -2.97 23.02
C ASN A 491 13.13 -2.54 24.25
N GLU A 492 11.93 -3.06 24.47
CA GLU A 492 11.16 -2.85 25.71
C GLU A 492 11.80 -3.53 26.92
N LEU A 493 12.38 -4.71 26.75
CA LEU A 493 13.06 -5.44 27.81
C LEU A 493 14.39 -4.78 28.22
N ASN A 494 15.09 -4.16 27.29
CA ASN A 494 16.38 -3.52 27.48
C ASN A 494 16.30 -2.05 28.00
N LYS A 495 15.11 -1.43 28.01
CA LYS A 495 14.94 -0.13 28.68
C LYS A 495 15.25 -0.28 30.18
N PRO A 496 16.11 0.58 30.77
CA PRO A 496 16.43 0.49 32.16
C PRO A 496 15.14 0.55 32.98
N ARG A 497 14.79 -0.55 33.63
CA ARG A 497 13.64 -0.59 34.53
C ARG A 497 13.92 0.44 35.62
N ARG A 498 13.11 1.50 35.72
CA ARG A 498 13.13 2.39 36.89
C ARG A 498 12.98 1.49 38.10
N ILE A 499 13.99 1.51 38.99
CA ILE A 499 13.94 0.78 40.24
C ILE A 499 12.80 1.39 41.04
N ILE A 500 11.65 0.77 41.02
CA ILE A 500 10.52 1.13 41.87
C ILE A 500 10.97 0.84 43.30
N GLY A 501 10.99 1.84 44.15
CA GLY A 501 11.40 1.72 45.52
C GLY A 501 10.72 0.53 46.24
N ILE A 502 11.36 -0.02 47.25
CA ILE A 502 10.90 -1.19 48.01
C ILE A 502 9.46 -0.97 48.51
N SER A 503 9.14 0.24 48.97
CA SER A 503 7.81 0.66 49.45
C SER A 503 6.72 0.56 48.34
N GLN A 504 7.05 0.91 47.11
CA GLN A 504 6.10 0.76 45.98
C GLN A 504 5.94 -0.71 45.55
N LYS A 505 6.98 -1.55 45.71
CA LYS A 505 6.89 -3.01 45.47
C LYS A 505 6.03 -3.66 46.54
N LEU A 506 6.18 -3.29 47.80
CA LEU A 506 5.37 -3.78 48.90
C LEU A 506 3.92 -3.28 48.80
N GLY A 507 3.70 -2.00 48.46
CA GLY A 507 2.36 -1.47 48.22
C GLY A 507 1.62 -2.17 47.08
N LYS A 508 2.32 -2.54 46.00
CA LYS A 508 1.71 -3.35 44.92
C LYS A 508 1.42 -4.79 45.30
N LEU A 509 2.10 -5.33 46.31
CA LEU A 509 1.90 -6.68 46.80
C LEU A 509 0.70 -6.79 47.78
N PHE A 510 0.47 -5.74 48.58
CA PHE A 510 -0.46 -5.80 49.71
C PHE A 510 -1.71 -4.93 49.58
N LEU A 511 -1.75 -3.96 48.67
CA LEU A 511 -2.88 -3.02 48.58
C LEU A 511 -3.39 -2.92 47.15
N PRO A 512 -4.70 -3.12 46.93
CA PRO A 512 -5.34 -2.73 45.67
C PRO A 512 -5.34 -1.22 45.55
N THR A 513 -4.41 -0.68 44.78
CA THR A 513 -4.33 0.77 44.47
C THR A 513 -5.25 1.14 43.32
N ILE A 514 -5.50 2.44 43.09
CA ILE A 514 -6.13 2.92 41.87
C ILE A 514 -5.38 2.36 40.68
N GLY A 515 -6.08 1.65 39.76
CA GLY A 515 -5.47 0.95 38.63
C GLY A 515 -4.94 -0.45 38.94
N TYR A 516 -5.15 -1.02 40.14
CA TYR A 516 -4.80 -2.39 40.45
C TYR A 516 -5.59 -3.35 39.54
N GLY A 517 -4.89 -4.21 38.80
CA GLY A 517 -5.46 -5.06 37.76
C GLY A 517 -5.59 -4.39 36.38
N SER A 518 -5.23 -3.09 36.25
CA SER A 518 -5.08 -2.46 34.95
C SER A 518 -3.83 -2.94 34.23
N THR A 519 -3.85 -2.96 32.91
CA THR A 519 -2.62 -3.12 32.11
C THR A 519 -1.74 -1.89 32.26
N PRO A 520 -0.43 -2.00 32.49
CA PRO A 520 0.49 -0.87 32.32
C PRO A 520 0.31 -0.31 30.90
N GLN A 521 0.23 1.00 30.77
CA GLN A 521 0.10 1.67 29.46
C GLN A 521 1.23 1.36 28.47
N THR A 522 2.29 0.72 28.94
CA THR A 522 3.48 0.37 28.15
C THR A 522 3.70 -1.13 27.93
N GLY A 523 2.80 -1.99 28.43
CA GLY A 523 2.91 -3.42 28.27
C GLY A 523 1.94 -3.93 27.19
N ILE A 524 2.45 -4.25 26.02
CA ILE A 524 1.69 -4.98 25.01
C ILE A 524 1.45 -6.38 25.55
N LYS A 525 0.28 -6.62 26.15
CA LYS A 525 -0.18 -7.98 26.31
C LYS A 525 -0.49 -8.53 24.92
N PRO A 526 -0.10 -9.76 24.59
CA PRO A 526 -0.55 -10.37 23.36
C PRO A 526 -2.08 -10.24 23.32
N LYS A 527 -2.61 -9.65 22.26
CA LYS A 527 -4.05 -9.73 21.98
C LYS A 527 -4.43 -11.20 22.13
N PRO A 528 -5.48 -11.52 22.92
CA PRO A 528 -6.01 -12.87 22.89
C PRO A 528 -6.22 -13.22 21.42
N LYS A 529 -5.71 -14.35 20.99
CA LYS A 529 -6.01 -14.86 19.64
C LYS A 529 -7.51 -14.74 19.46
N GLU A 530 -7.94 -14.21 18.33
CA GLU A 530 -9.34 -14.21 17.88
C GLU A 530 -9.87 -15.65 17.85
N ARG A 531 -10.22 -16.17 19.00
CA ARG A 531 -10.92 -17.43 19.16
C ARG A 531 -12.10 -17.12 20.06
N SER A 532 -13.30 -17.35 19.55
CA SER A 532 -14.44 -17.51 20.41
C SER A 532 -14.04 -18.46 21.53
N THR A 533 -13.98 -17.96 22.76
CA THR A 533 -13.61 -18.80 23.91
C THR A 533 -14.84 -19.61 24.27
N ILE A 534 -14.74 -20.91 24.09
CA ILE A 534 -15.78 -21.86 24.56
C ILE A 534 -15.41 -22.27 25.96
N THR A 535 -16.20 -21.88 26.93
CA THR A 535 -16.10 -22.38 28.32
C THR A 535 -17.22 -23.39 28.60
N ARG A 536 -16.91 -24.47 29.30
CA ARG A 536 -17.87 -25.49 29.69
C ARG A 536 -18.01 -25.48 31.21
N SER A 537 -19.25 -25.50 31.70
CA SER A 537 -19.52 -25.77 33.12
C SER A 537 -19.34 -27.27 33.44
N ARG A 538 -19.19 -27.60 34.74
CA ARG A 538 -19.14 -29.02 35.17
C ARG A 538 -20.42 -29.80 34.83
N ASN A 539 -21.54 -29.10 34.60
CA ASN A 539 -22.84 -29.69 34.27
C ASN A 539 -23.11 -29.76 32.76
N GLY A 540 -22.10 -29.47 31.91
CA GLY A 540 -22.22 -29.58 30.46
C GLY A 540 -22.78 -28.39 29.74
N SER A 541 -23.29 -27.34 30.42
CA SER A 541 -23.66 -26.06 29.76
C SER A 541 -22.44 -25.41 29.14
N THR A 542 -22.61 -24.76 27.97
CA THR A 542 -21.49 -24.15 27.21
C THR A 542 -21.76 -22.70 26.94
N LEU A 543 -20.75 -21.88 27.19
CA LEU A 543 -20.72 -20.45 26.86
C LEU A 543 -19.70 -20.20 25.79
N LYS A 544 -20.11 -19.61 24.69
CA LYS A 544 -19.28 -19.10 23.62
C LYS A 544 -19.36 -17.58 23.63
N THR A 545 -18.25 -16.88 23.64
CA THR A 545 -18.23 -15.42 23.66
C THR A 545 -17.44 -14.89 22.49
N GLY A 546 -17.96 -13.83 21.90
CA GLY A 546 -17.29 -13.05 20.86
C GLY A 546 -16.17 -12.16 21.39
N ASN A 547 -15.63 -11.33 20.53
CA ASN A 547 -14.63 -10.33 20.87
C ASN A 547 -15.22 -9.20 21.72
N VAL A 548 -14.39 -8.61 22.59
CA VAL A 548 -14.74 -7.40 23.32
C VAL A 548 -14.68 -6.22 22.37
N ILE A 549 -15.77 -5.52 22.20
CA ILE A 549 -15.88 -4.29 21.42
C ILE A 549 -15.92 -3.11 22.40
N ASN A 550 -14.89 -2.27 22.38
CA ASN A 550 -14.89 -1.05 23.18
C ASN A 550 -15.80 -0.01 22.51
N ILE A 551 -16.85 0.41 23.20
CA ILE A 551 -17.79 1.45 22.73
C ILE A 551 -17.18 2.82 22.99
N ASN A 552 -16.61 3.01 24.18
CA ASN A 552 -15.87 4.22 24.57
C ASN A 552 -14.82 3.87 25.66
N ASN A 553 -14.24 4.87 26.31
CA ASN A 553 -13.20 4.69 27.33
C ASN A 553 -13.62 3.89 28.57
N THR A 554 -14.91 3.82 28.88
CA THR A 554 -15.46 3.18 30.07
C THR A 554 -16.47 2.07 29.74
N LEU A 555 -17.01 2.02 28.52
CA LEU A 555 -18.02 1.06 28.11
C LEU A 555 -17.44 0.08 27.08
N SER A 556 -17.73 -1.19 27.27
CA SER A 556 -17.41 -2.27 26.32
C SER A 556 -18.59 -3.23 26.17
N SER A 557 -18.70 -3.86 25.01
CA SER A 557 -19.74 -4.86 24.75
C SER A 557 -19.12 -6.20 24.32
N ILE A 558 -19.86 -7.28 24.60
CA ILE A 558 -19.45 -8.65 24.34
C ILE A 558 -20.66 -9.43 23.85
N ASP A 559 -20.57 -9.98 22.66
CA ASP A 559 -21.57 -10.91 22.17
C ASP A 559 -21.38 -12.28 22.84
N PHE A 560 -22.47 -12.96 23.19
CA PHE A 560 -22.43 -14.29 23.81
C PHE A 560 -23.49 -15.21 23.23
N GLU A 561 -23.18 -16.51 23.25
CA GLU A 561 -24.06 -17.63 22.95
C GLU A 561 -23.96 -18.61 24.14
N LEU A 562 -25.04 -18.77 24.91
CA LEU A 562 -25.13 -19.68 26.04
C LEU A 562 -26.04 -20.84 25.67
N ASN A 563 -25.50 -22.04 25.77
CA ASN A 563 -26.28 -23.25 25.67
C ASN A 563 -26.50 -23.82 27.09
N LEU A 564 -27.69 -23.56 27.63
CA LEU A 564 -28.09 -23.94 29.00
C LEU A 564 -28.80 -25.29 28.97
N LEU A 565 -28.29 -26.22 29.74
CA LEU A 565 -28.95 -27.47 29.98
C LEU A 565 -29.98 -27.33 31.12
N ASN A 566 -30.57 -28.41 31.60
CA ASN A 566 -31.57 -28.45 32.65
C ASN A 566 -31.04 -28.05 34.05
N HIS A 567 -30.03 -27.21 34.13
CA HIS A 567 -29.38 -26.77 35.38
C HIS A 567 -29.09 -25.27 35.32
N ASN A 568 -29.00 -24.62 36.49
CA ASN A 568 -28.63 -23.24 36.62
C ASN A 568 -27.16 -23.02 36.24
N ALA A 569 -26.87 -21.90 35.58
CA ALA A 569 -25.52 -21.47 35.24
C ALA A 569 -25.34 -19.97 35.55
N SER A 570 -24.12 -19.55 35.89
CA SER A 570 -23.80 -18.14 36.02
C SER A 570 -22.60 -17.74 35.13
N ILE A 571 -22.67 -16.55 34.59
CA ILE A 571 -21.55 -15.88 33.93
C ILE A 571 -20.97 -14.89 34.92
N ASP A 572 -19.80 -15.17 35.48
CA ASP A 572 -19.12 -14.32 36.44
C ASP A 572 -18.05 -13.48 35.73
N ILE A 573 -18.07 -12.18 36.00
CA ILE A 573 -17.03 -11.26 35.54
C ILE A 573 -15.95 -11.19 36.61
N SER A 574 -14.71 -11.37 36.22
CA SER A 574 -13.55 -11.30 37.11
C SER A 574 -12.41 -10.49 36.52
N ILE A 575 -11.65 -9.82 37.38
CA ILE A 575 -10.46 -9.06 37.00
C ILE A 575 -9.29 -10.02 36.91
N LEU A 576 -8.56 -9.96 35.81
CA LEU A 576 -7.40 -10.84 35.58
C LEU A 576 -6.31 -10.56 36.64
N GLY A 577 -5.94 -11.59 37.39
CA GLY A 577 -4.93 -11.50 38.46
C GLY A 577 -5.48 -11.19 39.85
N ILE A 578 -6.77 -10.82 39.98
CA ILE A 578 -7.41 -10.53 41.26
C ILE A 578 -8.53 -11.55 41.58
N GLY A 579 -9.43 -11.77 40.63
CA GLY A 579 -10.56 -12.65 40.77
C GLY A 579 -11.91 -11.93 40.62
N ASN A 580 -12.99 -12.58 41.17
CA ASN A 580 -14.37 -12.09 41.13
C ASN A 580 -14.68 -11.11 42.28
N LEU A 581 -15.93 -10.64 42.34
CA LEU A 581 -16.42 -9.75 43.38
C LEU A 581 -16.14 -10.27 44.82
N ASN A 582 -16.35 -11.58 45.09
CA ASN A 582 -16.09 -12.14 46.40
C ASN A 582 -14.63 -12.05 46.79
N THR A 583 -13.74 -12.32 45.84
CA THR A 583 -12.27 -12.19 46.05
C THR A 583 -11.89 -10.72 46.30
N TRP A 584 -12.48 -9.81 45.56
CA TRP A 584 -12.28 -8.37 45.73
C TRP A 584 -12.75 -7.91 47.11
N ASN A 585 -13.96 -8.28 47.54
CA ASN A 585 -14.51 -7.91 48.83
C ASN A 585 -13.66 -8.52 49.98
N ASN A 586 -13.18 -9.74 49.84
CA ASN A 586 -12.26 -10.36 50.82
C ASN A 586 -10.92 -9.60 50.92
N LEU A 587 -10.41 -9.08 49.81
CA LEU A 587 -9.20 -8.26 49.83
C LEU A 587 -9.44 -6.88 50.49
N MET A 588 -10.59 -6.27 50.22
CA MET A 588 -10.97 -4.97 50.82
C MET A 588 -11.27 -5.05 52.30
N ASN A 589 -11.78 -6.20 52.80
CA ASN A 589 -12.13 -6.40 54.21
C ASN A 589 -10.93 -6.84 55.08
N LYS A 590 -9.81 -7.18 54.48
CA LYS A 590 -8.60 -7.63 55.25
C LYS A 590 -7.84 -6.47 55.88
N ASP A 591 -8.11 -5.21 55.49
CA ASP A 591 -7.38 -4.06 56.00
C ASP A 591 -8.37 -2.95 56.42
N ASN A 592 -8.52 -2.76 57.74
CA ASN A 592 -9.43 -1.77 58.29
C ASN A 592 -9.01 -0.32 58.08
N THR A 593 -7.86 -0.06 57.45
CA THR A 593 -7.30 1.27 57.23
C THR A 593 -7.64 1.83 55.85
N ILE A 594 -8.26 1.03 54.96
CA ILE A 594 -8.50 1.40 53.56
C ILE A 594 -9.98 1.70 53.37
N GLN A 595 -10.29 2.87 52.75
CA GLN A 595 -11.65 3.17 52.27
C GLN A 595 -12.14 2.05 51.33
N LYS A 596 -13.28 1.41 51.70
CA LYS A 596 -13.88 0.34 50.87
C LYS A 596 -14.16 0.90 49.47
N LYS A 597 -13.51 0.32 48.46
CA LYS A 597 -13.76 0.62 47.05
C LYS A 597 -14.70 -0.40 46.46
N ALA A 598 -15.71 0.06 45.71
CA ALA A 598 -16.60 -0.79 44.96
C ALA A 598 -15.85 -1.63 43.93
N PHE A 599 -16.41 -2.77 43.52
CA PHE A 599 -15.87 -3.59 42.44
C PHE A 599 -15.84 -2.75 41.16
N PRO A 600 -14.70 -2.64 40.46
CA PRO A 600 -14.51 -1.62 39.41
C PRO A 600 -15.18 -1.96 38.07
N ILE A 601 -15.91 -3.07 37.98
CA ILE A 601 -16.61 -3.49 36.75
C ILE A 601 -18.10 -3.69 37.10
N ASN A 602 -18.95 -3.06 36.29
CA ASN A 602 -20.41 -3.16 36.42
C ASN A 602 -21.03 -3.70 35.13
N ILE A 603 -21.89 -4.71 35.24
CA ILE A 603 -22.75 -5.17 34.14
C ILE A 603 -23.89 -4.18 34.03
N LYS A 604 -23.82 -3.27 33.07
CA LYS A 604 -24.79 -2.18 32.92
C LYS A 604 -26.07 -2.64 32.23
N GLN A 605 -25.96 -3.58 31.30
CA GLN A 605 -27.08 -4.02 30.47
C GLN A 605 -26.79 -5.39 29.86
N ILE A 606 -27.83 -6.20 29.78
CA ILE A 606 -27.84 -7.41 28.95
C ILE A 606 -28.96 -7.22 27.92
N GLN A 607 -28.61 -7.38 26.67
CA GLN A 607 -29.53 -7.40 25.54
C GLN A 607 -29.62 -8.82 24.99
N ILE A 608 -30.78 -9.43 25.10
CA ILE A 608 -31.04 -10.78 24.57
C ILE A 608 -31.62 -10.61 23.15
N SER A 609 -30.98 -11.21 22.17
CA SER A 609 -31.44 -11.21 20.79
C SER A 609 -32.27 -12.42 20.41
N THR A 610 -31.95 -13.59 21.00
CA THR A 610 -32.61 -14.85 20.67
C THR A 610 -32.72 -15.75 21.90
N ILE A 611 -33.88 -16.34 22.13
CA ILE A 611 -34.10 -17.45 23.06
C ILE A 611 -34.77 -18.57 22.28
N SER A 612 -34.15 -19.74 22.27
CA SER A 612 -34.68 -20.93 21.58
C SER A 612 -34.75 -22.10 22.55
N ILE A 613 -35.95 -22.62 22.76
CA ILE A 613 -36.22 -23.78 23.60
C ILE A 613 -36.46 -24.99 22.69
N ASN A 614 -35.74 -26.09 22.89
CA ASN A 614 -35.87 -27.34 22.10
C ASN A 614 -35.82 -27.14 20.56
N LYS A 615 -34.76 -26.56 20.04
CA LYS A 615 -34.54 -26.46 18.59
C LYS A 615 -35.81 -26.17 17.76
N GLY A 616 -36.45 -25.02 17.97
CA GLY A 616 -37.32 -24.47 16.94
C GLY A 616 -38.77 -24.20 17.29
N SER A 617 -39.22 -24.32 18.56
CA SER A 617 -40.63 -24.07 18.89
C SER A 617 -40.95 -22.66 19.40
N ASN A 618 -40.00 -21.93 19.99
CA ASN A 618 -40.19 -20.54 20.43
C ASN A 618 -38.91 -19.73 20.21
N GLU A 619 -38.87 -18.91 19.17
CA GLU A 619 -37.80 -17.93 18.95
C GLU A 619 -38.27 -16.53 19.33
N LEU A 620 -37.66 -15.93 20.34
CA LEU A 620 -37.82 -14.50 20.63
C LEU A 620 -36.97 -13.75 19.59
N ARG A 621 -37.62 -12.98 18.71
CA ARG A 621 -36.93 -12.22 17.64
C ARG A 621 -36.78 -10.72 17.93
N ILE A 622 -37.25 -10.26 19.10
CA ILE A 622 -37.19 -8.83 19.49
C ILE A 622 -36.16 -8.73 20.58
N PRO A 623 -35.13 -7.84 20.44
CA PRO A 623 -34.12 -7.64 21.48
C PRO A 623 -34.81 -7.16 22.79
N VAL A 624 -34.51 -7.86 23.89
CA VAL A 624 -35.00 -7.52 25.21
C VAL A 624 -33.84 -7.02 26.07
N ASP A 625 -33.99 -5.82 26.63
CA ASP A 625 -33.02 -5.23 27.53
C ASP A 625 -33.34 -5.61 28.98
N ILE A 626 -32.39 -6.31 29.64
CA ILE A 626 -32.55 -6.76 31.03
C ILE A 626 -31.69 -5.86 31.92
N LYS A 627 -32.34 -5.23 32.90
CA LYS A 627 -31.69 -4.37 33.90
C LYS A 627 -31.58 -5.02 35.28
N ASP A 628 -32.54 -5.85 35.67
CA ASP A 628 -32.57 -6.51 36.99
C ASP A 628 -32.91 -7.98 36.89
N ASN A 629 -34.18 -8.33 36.67
CA ASN A 629 -34.67 -9.69 36.56
C ASN A 629 -35.60 -9.82 35.35
N TYR A 630 -35.52 -10.96 34.69
CA TYR A 630 -36.32 -11.27 33.50
C TYR A 630 -36.77 -12.72 33.51
N LEU A 631 -38.07 -12.93 33.32
CA LEU A 631 -38.69 -14.26 33.27
C LEU A 631 -39.29 -14.46 31.85
N TYR A 632 -38.93 -15.52 31.20
CA TYR A 632 -39.50 -15.92 29.92
C TYR A 632 -39.64 -17.43 29.88
N ASP A 633 -40.89 -17.93 29.90
CA ASP A 633 -41.24 -19.35 29.97
C ASP A 633 -40.48 -20.08 31.10
N GLU A 634 -39.66 -21.08 30.81
CA GLU A 634 -38.87 -21.81 31.79
C GLU A 634 -37.56 -21.12 32.20
N LEU A 635 -37.22 -19.96 31.60
CA LEU A 635 -35.95 -19.25 31.77
C LEU A 635 -36.10 -18.03 32.67
N GLU A 636 -35.35 -18.00 33.77
CA GLU A 636 -35.17 -16.80 34.60
C GLU A 636 -33.73 -16.28 34.46
N ILE A 637 -33.56 -15.00 34.18
CA ILE A 637 -32.25 -14.30 34.07
C ILE A 637 -32.20 -13.23 35.14
N THR A 638 -31.21 -13.27 36.03
CA THR A 638 -31.06 -12.33 37.16
C THR A 638 -29.65 -11.78 37.18
N LEU A 639 -29.51 -10.45 37.35
CA LEU A 639 -28.24 -9.79 37.64
C LEU A 639 -27.93 -9.90 39.13
N LYS A 640 -26.70 -10.27 39.50
CA LYS A 640 -26.22 -10.31 40.89
C LYS A 640 -24.93 -9.49 41.01
N GLY A 641 -24.80 -8.80 42.14
CA GLY A 641 -23.65 -7.96 42.45
C GLY A 641 -23.59 -7.54 43.91
N ASP A 642 -22.93 -6.44 44.18
CA ASP A 642 -23.01 -5.72 45.48
C ASP A 642 -24.06 -4.61 45.43
N GLU A 643 -24.09 -3.74 46.46
CA GLU A 643 -25.05 -2.62 46.54
C GLU A 643 -24.90 -1.58 45.41
N ILE A 644 -23.78 -1.60 44.68
CA ILE A 644 -23.42 -0.56 43.69
C ILE A 644 -23.29 -1.16 42.29
N ASN A 645 -22.65 -2.33 42.13
CA ASN A 645 -22.25 -2.89 40.84
C ASN A 645 -22.71 -4.34 40.68
N ASN A 646 -23.27 -4.63 39.50
CA ASN A 646 -23.58 -5.99 39.06
C ASN A 646 -22.34 -6.65 38.45
N SER A 647 -21.98 -7.85 38.90
CA SER A 647 -20.77 -8.55 38.45
C SER A 647 -21.03 -9.97 37.98
N SER A 648 -22.26 -10.47 38.09
CA SER A 648 -22.64 -11.82 37.68
C SER A 648 -24.03 -11.85 37.06
N ILE A 649 -24.23 -12.72 36.09
CA ILE A 649 -25.50 -13.01 35.43
C ILE A 649 -25.87 -14.45 35.77
N VAL A 650 -26.98 -14.65 36.40
CA VAL A 650 -27.51 -15.96 36.76
C VAL A 650 -28.64 -16.34 35.82
N PHE A 651 -28.51 -17.49 35.18
CA PHE A 651 -29.54 -18.08 34.35
C PHE A 651 -30.08 -19.34 35.09
N LYS A 652 -31.38 -19.34 35.34
CA LYS A 652 -32.07 -20.49 35.94
C LYS A 652 -33.00 -21.08 34.90
N ASN A 653 -32.88 -22.40 34.70
CA ASN A 653 -33.78 -23.15 33.86
C ASN A 653 -34.71 -23.95 34.78
N HIS A 654 -36.00 -23.55 34.85
CA HIS A 654 -37.03 -24.18 35.69
C HIS A 654 -37.64 -25.43 35.03
N GLY A 655 -37.28 -25.71 33.76
CA GLY A 655 -37.77 -26.87 33.02
C GLY A 655 -36.68 -27.91 32.73
N ASN A 656 -37.07 -28.93 31.94
CA ASN A 656 -36.18 -29.98 31.50
C ASN A 656 -35.63 -29.77 30.11
N ASN A 657 -36.00 -28.67 29.48
CA ASN A 657 -35.65 -28.37 28.11
C ASN A 657 -34.27 -27.71 27.99
N LYS A 658 -33.60 -27.97 26.90
CA LYS A 658 -32.35 -27.30 26.56
C LYS A 658 -32.64 -25.92 25.96
N ILE A 659 -32.04 -24.85 26.51
CA ILE A 659 -32.27 -23.49 26.10
C ILE A 659 -31.00 -22.91 25.48
N LEU A 660 -31.11 -22.37 24.26
CA LEU A 660 -30.07 -21.62 23.61
C LEU A 660 -30.41 -20.12 23.72
N ILE A 661 -29.45 -19.33 24.21
CA ILE A 661 -29.59 -17.90 24.47
C ILE A 661 -28.47 -17.17 23.73
N GLU A 662 -28.83 -16.22 22.89
CA GLU A 662 -27.89 -15.35 22.24
C GLU A 662 -28.15 -13.89 22.64
N GLY A 663 -27.07 -13.15 22.81
CA GLY A 663 -27.22 -11.75 23.23
C GLY A 663 -25.89 -11.02 23.37
N LYS A 664 -25.99 -9.82 23.94
CA LYS A 664 -24.88 -8.91 24.16
C LYS A 664 -24.86 -8.45 25.63
N ILE A 665 -23.67 -8.46 26.23
CA ILE A 665 -23.43 -7.92 27.58
C ILE A 665 -22.68 -6.61 27.42
N THR A 666 -23.20 -5.54 28.03
CA THR A 666 -22.52 -4.26 28.12
C THR A 666 -21.92 -4.08 29.51
N LEU A 667 -20.62 -3.88 29.56
CA LEU A 667 -19.85 -3.67 30.78
C LEU A 667 -19.39 -2.23 30.89
N GLU A 668 -19.48 -1.66 32.09
CA GLU A 668 -18.95 -0.36 32.45
C GLU A 668 -17.78 -0.54 33.42
N THR A 669 -16.65 0.12 33.13
CA THR A 669 -15.44 0.08 33.97
C THR A 669 -15.19 1.47 34.56
N GLN A 670 -14.88 1.56 35.86
CA GLN A 670 -14.63 2.83 36.54
C GLN A 670 -13.31 3.48 36.11
N ASP A 671 -12.32 2.69 35.65
CA ASP A 671 -11.00 3.14 35.21
C ASP A 671 -10.58 2.51 33.87
N LYS A 672 -9.81 3.27 33.09
CA LYS A 672 -9.20 2.81 31.83
C LYS A 672 -8.21 1.68 32.10
N GLY A 673 -8.36 0.54 31.44
CA GLY A 673 -7.31 -0.48 31.38
C GLY A 673 -7.50 -1.70 32.26
N PHE A 674 -8.66 -1.93 32.88
CA PHE A 674 -8.92 -3.21 33.50
C PHE A 674 -9.01 -4.34 32.46
N VAL A 675 -8.24 -5.40 32.69
CA VAL A 675 -8.37 -6.65 31.94
C VAL A 675 -9.25 -7.58 32.74
N TYR A 676 -10.37 -7.98 32.13
CA TYR A 676 -11.32 -8.88 32.78
C TYR A 676 -11.40 -10.22 32.02
N SER A 677 -11.75 -11.26 32.79
CA SER A 677 -12.05 -12.58 32.27
C SER A 677 -13.50 -12.93 32.62
N ARG A 678 -14.04 -13.88 31.88
CA ARG A 678 -15.40 -14.40 32.01
C ARG A 678 -15.32 -15.87 32.33
N LYS A 679 -16.04 -16.32 33.30
CA LYS A 679 -16.08 -17.73 33.72
C LYS A 679 -17.52 -18.21 33.82
N LEU A 680 -17.84 -19.27 33.12
CA LEU A 680 -19.10 -19.99 33.32
C LEU A 680 -18.97 -20.90 34.53
N THR A 681 -19.79 -20.69 35.52
CA THR A 681 -19.84 -21.50 36.72
C THR A 681 -21.21 -22.14 36.86
N LYS A 682 -21.33 -23.13 37.78
CA LYS A 682 -22.62 -23.67 38.19
C LYS A 682 -23.34 -22.54 38.96
N GLY A 683 -24.55 -22.18 38.58
CA GLY A 683 -25.36 -21.22 39.34
C GLY A 683 -25.52 -21.75 40.78
N GLY A 684 -25.03 -20.97 41.74
CA GLY A 684 -25.30 -21.22 43.13
C GLY A 684 -26.78 -20.92 43.49
N GLU A 685 -27.28 -21.62 44.47
CA GLU A 685 -28.58 -21.37 45.09
C GLU A 685 -28.72 -19.92 45.60
#